data_98583c7a60ed399171695efc83dc746c
#
_entry.id   98583c7a60ed399171695efc83dc746c
#
_cell.length_a   1.000
_cell.length_b   1.000
_cell.length_c   1.000
_cell.angle_alpha   90.00
_cell.angle_beta   90.00
_cell.angle_gamma   90.00
#
_symmetry.space_group_name_H-M   'P 1'
#
loop_
_entity.id
_entity.type
_entity.pdbx_description
1 polymer ?
#
loop_
_entity_poly.entity_id
_entity_poly.type
_entity_poly.pdbx_seq_one_letter_code
_entity_poly.pdbx_strand_id
1 'polypeptide(L)'
;SAKSKITNISAAATSPGLGAIAGLAGLAVAGGGGGGGGGGGGSSSPATLSFSVTSSTVGECDNAITITGSLTKAHSSNVTITYSTSGTATDSTDYSLSSTTSTIVAGSTAGSITLTPVNDTTNETSETVIVTASTSDVSTTGNTSTTITIYDYVLKCNTTAYSEDTSVQNTITGRSSWTTVDQSGNTVHPYELVNLHKAHSFKNSSNQYLTGNGETIYISDSALHTNHSSFTGKTITMLDNPSASSASAEHGTHVASIAAGIVGGTTHGVAPEASIVFSSSSDGATDRAADLDTARTTHSAIVGNHSWGYCDITSGSTCISTKTMTELENSASSAGRNVREELAATYWGGTSPTSTYITALDNFQNSGVIVFALGNISGDSDAGFMAALPYYFNGTDDSVDLSDAWLAVMYSEFTGSSLSGASTSDFNRLGNPCGKAKEWCLVVDDRQIKAAGYINGSGTSIYSTLGGSSMGAPQVSGMIALLGQAFPNHTPAQLTDRLLASANNDWFTSSGNTTFTTHGASVKHGYNDTWGHGVPDMYAALSPITTNSNPFSFGGGGGGGGGGGGGGSGGGSVPFSKLKKHAVSLTSFSTSSSLGDALYKGLENKTVYAYDALHGGFKLNISDFVKYKNLEEQKIEISLEEELNYVRNFEDKKNLDIGKIDLKSFDGEFINFRDKYNQGLSVTLDQPNIALQNFNHNNSFYKNPFISENKGVGFNNKFNFLGNDILIGYNNSRVNPLTNINKDLVVPLETLAMSINLNHNNFDSLSFTTGLMKEEDTFLLSKPEGAFKMNDDGNTSNFYGFNLSKKINNSGKLSFNTMIGNSKTNPNADSMVVDTSNIISSSFEINYNLNNIFKKDQLNISFSQPNRVESGNMTFRLMGLADKNGILPYKDHKIDLTPSGRQKDIAISYYRNHSDNFKTGFKTIFT
;
A
#
# COMPACT_ATOMS: atom_id res chain seq x y z
N SER A 1 -33.18 -41.88 -3.12
CA SER A 1 -33.41 -41.42 -4.48
C SER A 1 -33.46 -39.91 -4.51
N ALA A 2 -32.41 -39.29 -4.99
CA ALA A 2 -32.45 -37.93 -5.49
C ALA A 2 -31.41 -37.83 -6.61
N LYS A 3 -31.89 -37.57 -7.80
CA LYS A 3 -31.10 -37.41 -9.01
C LYS A 3 -30.45 -36.01 -9.00
N SER A 4 -29.14 -35.94 -9.14
CA SER A 4 -28.41 -34.72 -9.52
C SER A 4 -28.29 -34.72 -11.05
N LYS A 5 -28.64 -33.61 -11.67
CA LYS A 5 -28.39 -33.31 -13.08
C LYS A 5 -27.06 -32.59 -13.21
N ILE A 6 -26.13 -33.20 -13.91
CA ILE A 6 -24.92 -32.54 -14.41
C ILE A 6 -25.24 -32.11 -15.84
N THR A 7 -25.04 -30.84 -16.15
CA THR A 7 -25.08 -30.31 -17.50
C THR A 7 -23.71 -29.84 -17.94
N ASN A 8 -23.32 -30.30 -19.11
CA ASN A 8 -22.03 -30.22 -19.76
C ASN A 8 -21.36 -28.84 -19.81
N ILE A 9 -20.05 -28.83 -19.61
CA ILE A 9 -19.14 -27.76 -20.02
C ILE A 9 -18.32 -28.27 -21.20
N SER A 10 -18.45 -27.63 -22.35
CA SER A 10 -17.56 -27.81 -23.50
C SER A 10 -16.42 -26.81 -23.42
N ALA A 11 -15.19 -27.32 -23.44
CA ALA A 11 -13.97 -26.54 -23.57
C ALA A 11 -13.72 -26.18 -25.03
N ALA A 12 -13.31 -24.94 -25.27
CA ALA A 12 -12.58 -24.59 -26.48
C ALA A 12 -11.42 -23.69 -26.09
N ALA A 13 -10.22 -24.24 -26.29
CA ALA A 13 -8.97 -23.51 -26.19
C ALA A 13 -8.68 -22.80 -27.50
N THR A 14 -8.23 -21.56 -27.45
CA THR A 14 -7.21 -20.99 -28.34
C THR A 14 -6.65 -19.70 -27.74
N SER A 15 -5.35 -19.65 -27.57
CA SER A 15 -4.51 -18.43 -27.50
C SER A 15 -3.87 -18.22 -28.88
N PRO A 16 -3.09 -17.16 -29.16
CA PRO A 16 -2.92 -15.86 -28.51
C PRO A 16 -3.02 -14.67 -29.50
N GLY A 17 -2.98 -13.47 -29.02
CA GLY A 17 -2.78 -12.29 -29.88
C GLY A 17 -2.79 -10.98 -29.11
N LEU A 18 -1.65 -10.37 -29.07
CA LEU A 18 -1.43 -8.98 -28.67
C LEU A 18 -2.34 -8.01 -29.41
N GLY A 19 -2.76 -6.96 -28.73
CA GLY A 19 -3.36 -5.81 -29.37
C GLY A 19 -3.71 -4.73 -28.33
N ALA A 20 -2.82 -3.78 -28.22
CA ALA A 20 -2.98 -2.57 -27.44
C ALA A 20 -4.07 -1.65 -28.01
N ILE A 21 -4.39 -0.63 -27.19
CA ILE A 21 -4.77 0.74 -27.58
C ILE A 21 -6.19 1.16 -27.19
N ALA A 22 -6.14 2.04 -26.22
CA ALA A 22 -6.79 3.35 -26.12
C ALA A 22 -8.17 3.53 -26.77
N GLY A 23 -9.14 3.85 -25.92
CA GLY A 23 -10.37 4.52 -26.32
C GLY A 23 -10.60 5.72 -25.40
N LEU A 24 -10.12 6.89 -25.80
CA LEU A 24 -10.47 8.16 -25.21
C LEU A 24 -11.98 8.36 -25.31
N ALA A 25 -12.62 8.69 -24.19
CA ALA A 25 -13.95 9.22 -24.17
C ALA A 25 -13.91 10.71 -24.50
N GLY A 26 -14.51 11.08 -25.61
CA GLY A 26 -14.67 12.45 -26.02
C GLY A 26 -15.72 13.15 -25.16
N LEU A 27 -15.29 14.23 -24.51
CA LEU A 27 -16.16 15.22 -23.90
C LEU A 27 -16.72 16.11 -25.00
N ALA A 28 -18.03 16.09 -25.22
CA ALA A 28 -18.71 17.08 -26.03
C ALA A 28 -19.28 18.20 -25.16
N VAL A 29 -18.62 19.34 -25.17
CA VAL A 29 -19.16 20.59 -24.65
C VAL A 29 -20.10 21.17 -25.71
N ALA A 30 -21.37 21.33 -25.37
CA ALA A 30 -22.30 22.12 -26.15
C ALA A 30 -22.48 23.49 -25.51
N GLY A 31 -21.86 24.49 -26.10
CA GLY A 31 -22.11 25.91 -25.80
C GLY A 31 -23.43 26.37 -26.40
N GLY A 32 -24.15 27.18 -25.62
CA GLY A 32 -25.46 27.70 -25.97
C GLY A 32 -25.41 28.86 -26.94
N GLY A 33 -26.47 29.07 -27.63
CA GLY A 33 -26.78 30.31 -28.38
C GLY A 33 -28.20 30.23 -28.88
N GLY A 34 -29.05 31.19 -28.51
CA GLY A 34 -30.47 31.23 -28.64
C GLY A 34 -31.01 31.59 -30.03
N GLY A 35 -32.30 31.34 -30.18
CA GLY A 35 -33.16 32.10 -31.03
C GLY A 35 -34.07 31.28 -31.99
N GLY A 36 -35.33 31.23 -31.66
CA GLY A 36 -36.41 31.40 -32.65
C GLY A 36 -37.04 30.21 -33.34
N GLY A 37 -38.21 29.79 -32.85
CA GLY A 37 -39.45 29.54 -33.58
C GLY A 37 -39.52 28.50 -34.68
N GLY A 38 -40.40 27.53 -34.55
CA GLY A 38 -40.92 26.72 -35.60
C GLY A 38 -41.31 25.30 -35.22
N GLY A 39 -42.59 25.00 -35.11
CA GLY A 39 -43.11 23.72 -34.73
C GLY A 39 -42.77 22.62 -35.69
N GLY A 40 -42.38 21.48 -35.18
CA GLY A 40 -42.25 20.22 -35.90
C GLY A 40 -42.14 19.13 -34.85
N GLY A 41 -43.12 18.19 -34.83
CA GLY A 41 -43.16 17.06 -33.94
C GLY A 41 -41.96 16.15 -34.13
N GLY A 42 -40.94 16.38 -33.31
CA GLY A 42 -39.80 15.48 -33.17
C GLY A 42 -40.08 14.50 -32.04
N SER A 43 -40.13 13.22 -32.34
CA SER A 43 -40.09 12.15 -31.36
C SER A 43 -38.87 12.33 -30.47
N SER A 44 -39.06 12.87 -29.26
CA SER A 44 -38.00 12.98 -28.28
C SER A 44 -37.64 11.59 -27.82
N SER A 45 -36.41 11.14 -28.14
CA SER A 45 -35.88 9.88 -27.65
C SER A 45 -36.13 9.74 -26.15
N PRO A 46 -36.54 8.58 -25.64
CA PRO A 46 -36.80 8.36 -24.21
C PRO A 46 -35.54 8.62 -23.38
N ALA A 47 -35.70 8.97 -22.10
CA ALA A 47 -34.59 9.06 -21.18
C ALA A 47 -33.94 7.68 -21.03
N THR A 48 -32.63 7.63 -21.01
CA THR A 48 -31.87 6.37 -20.84
C THR A 48 -30.93 6.53 -19.67
N LEU A 49 -30.73 5.44 -18.89
CA LEU A 49 -29.85 5.37 -17.76
C LEU A 49 -28.46 4.89 -18.16
N SER A 50 -27.45 5.60 -17.74
CA SER A 50 -26.04 5.18 -17.75
C SER A 50 -25.52 5.04 -16.32
N PHE A 51 -24.42 4.33 -16.17
CA PHE A 51 -23.87 3.94 -14.88
C PHE A 51 -22.37 4.22 -14.83
N SER A 52 -21.87 4.79 -13.72
CA SER A 52 -20.47 5.12 -13.51
C SER A 52 -20.06 4.97 -12.05
N VAL A 53 -18.76 4.79 -11.82
CA VAL A 53 -18.12 4.77 -10.50
C VAL A 53 -16.98 5.77 -10.46
N THR A 54 -16.71 6.35 -9.28
CA THR A 54 -15.59 7.29 -9.11
C THR A 54 -14.23 6.60 -9.23
N SER A 55 -14.15 5.31 -8.88
CA SER A 55 -12.96 4.48 -9.07
C SER A 55 -13.35 3.02 -9.31
N SER A 56 -12.57 2.30 -10.12
CA SER A 56 -12.67 0.85 -10.27
C SER A 56 -11.77 0.08 -9.29
N THR A 57 -11.07 0.78 -8.40
CA THR A 57 -10.18 0.19 -7.40
C THR A 57 -10.29 0.96 -6.10
N VAL A 58 -10.20 0.26 -4.97
CA VAL A 58 -10.23 0.86 -3.63
C VAL A 58 -9.42 -0.02 -2.67
N GLY A 59 -8.73 0.59 -1.73
CA GLY A 59 -8.13 -0.13 -0.62
C GLY A 59 -9.06 -0.16 0.58
N GLU A 60 -8.92 -1.13 1.46
CA GLU A 60 -9.76 -1.27 2.66
C GLU A 60 -9.77 -0.05 3.57
N CYS A 61 -8.70 0.73 3.56
CA CYS A 61 -8.59 1.97 4.33
C CYS A 61 -8.86 3.23 3.49
N ASP A 62 -9.29 3.08 2.25
CA ASP A 62 -9.61 4.23 1.41
C ASP A 62 -11.02 4.75 1.69
N ASN A 63 -11.28 5.98 1.21
CA ASN A 63 -12.61 6.56 1.25
C ASN A 63 -13.59 5.77 0.37
N ALA A 64 -14.87 5.91 0.69
CA ALA A 64 -15.93 5.26 -0.08
C ALA A 64 -15.92 5.66 -1.56
N ILE A 65 -16.23 4.69 -2.42
CA ILE A 65 -16.46 4.92 -3.86
C ILE A 65 -17.91 5.31 -4.09
N THR A 66 -18.12 6.37 -4.86
CA THR A 66 -19.47 6.77 -5.28
C THR A 66 -19.85 6.02 -6.56
N ILE A 67 -21.04 5.45 -6.54
CA ILE A 67 -21.68 4.71 -7.63
C ILE A 67 -22.86 5.54 -8.11
N THR A 68 -22.80 6.07 -9.34
CA THR A 68 -23.79 7.02 -9.85
C THR A 68 -24.55 6.46 -11.05
N GLY A 69 -25.86 6.49 -10.97
CA GLY A 69 -26.75 6.32 -12.12
C GLY A 69 -27.15 7.68 -12.68
N SER A 70 -26.95 7.89 -13.98
CA SER A 70 -27.21 9.15 -14.66
C SER A 70 -28.17 8.98 -15.83
N LEU A 71 -29.17 9.86 -15.92
CA LEU A 71 -30.12 9.91 -17.03
C LEU A 71 -29.61 10.87 -18.12
N THR A 72 -29.77 10.49 -19.36
CA THR A 72 -29.44 11.35 -20.53
C THR A 72 -30.29 12.64 -20.55
N LYS A 73 -31.45 12.65 -19.90
CA LYS A 73 -32.31 13.81 -19.69
C LYS A 73 -33.22 13.58 -18.50
N ALA A 74 -33.71 14.63 -17.88
CA ALA A 74 -34.66 14.57 -16.77
C ALA A 74 -35.92 13.77 -17.15
N HIS A 75 -36.37 12.91 -16.24
CA HIS A 75 -37.59 12.14 -16.39
C HIS A 75 -38.72 12.79 -15.59
N SER A 76 -39.97 12.67 -16.07
CA SER A 76 -41.13 13.29 -15.45
C SER A 76 -41.62 12.61 -14.18
N SER A 77 -41.18 11.38 -13.94
CA SER A 77 -41.44 10.60 -12.73
C SER A 77 -40.13 10.18 -12.09
N ASN A 78 -40.18 9.79 -10.81
CA ASN A 78 -39.02 9.20 -10.15
C ASN A 78 -38.54 7.97 -10.91
N VAL A 79 -37.23 7.79 -11.00
CA VAL A 79 -36.56 6.60 -11.54
C VAL A 79 -35.83 5.90 -10.43
N THR A 80 -36.23 4.67 -10.11
CA THR A 80 -35.60 3.85 -9.09
C THR A 80 -34.57 2.93 -9.72
N ILE A 81 -33.35 2.97 -9.20
CA ILE A 81 -32.22 2.10 -9.60
C ILE A 81 -32.02 1.09 -8.49
N THR A 82 -31.99 -0.17 -8.84
CA THR A 82 -31.62 -1.26 -7.94
C THR A 82 -30.22 -1.75 -8.25
N TYR A 83 -29.39 -1.89 -7.21
CA TYR A 83 -28.02 -2.37 -7.29
C TYR A 83 -27.92 -3.76 -6.70
N SER A 84 -27.27 -4.65 -7.41
CA SER A 84 -26.91 -6.00 -6.93
C SER A 84 -25.41 -6.17 -7.02
N THR A 85 -24.85 -6.95 -6.11
CA THR A 85 -23.43 -7.25 -6.04
C THR A 85 -23.15 -8.72 -6.24
N SER A 86 -21.98 -9.01 -6.80
CA SER A 86 -21.38 -10.33 -6.92
C SER A 86 -19.86 -10.17 -6.98
N GLY A 87 -19.10 -11.24 -7.06
CA GLY A 87 -17.64 -11.19 -7.07
C GLY A 87 -17.04 -12.05 -5.98
N THR A 88 -15.78 -11.81 -5.61
CA THR A 88 -15.06 -12.57 -4.57
C THR A 88 -15.19 -11.92 -3.20
N ALA A 89 -15.36 -10.60 -3.14
CA ALA A 89 -15.56 -9.85 -1.91
C ALA A 89 -16.93 -10.12 -1.29
N THR A 90 -16.97 -10.19 0.03
CA THR A 90 -18.16 -10.51 0.85
C THR A 90 -18.76 -9.24 1.46
N ASP A 91 -20.04 -9.03 1.28
CA ASP A 91 -20.77 -7.90 1.89
C ASP A 91 -20.67 -7.95 3.42
N SER A 92 -20.47 -6.82 4.03
CA SER A 92 -20.32 -6.58 5.48
C SER A 92 -19.01 -7.11 6.08
N THR A 93 -18.18 -7.85 5.32
CA THR A 93 -16.84 -8.27 5.72
C THR A 93 -15.79 -7.41 5.03
N ASP A 94 -15.87 -7.27 3.70
CA ASP A 94 -14.86 -6.59 2.89
C ASP A 94 -15.35 -5.23 2.37
N TYR A 95 -16.66 -5.04 2.31
CA TYR A 95 -17.29 -3.76 1.95
C TYR A 95 -18.71 -3.64 2.51
N SER A 96 -19.25 -2.44 2.45
CA SER A 96 -20.67 -2.17 2.71
C SER A 96 -21.24 -1.19 1.68
N LEU A 97 -22.49 -1.38 1.27
CA LEU A 97 -23.21 -0.39 0.46
C LEU A 97 -24.08 0.51 1.33
N SER A 98 -24.08 1.81 1.04
CA SER A 98 -24.98 2.76 1.74
C SER A 98 -26.46 2.45 1.50
N SER A 99 -26.80 1.83 0.38
CA SER A 99 -28.13 1.34 0.02
C SER A 99 -28.03 0.36 -1.16
N THR A 100 -29.01 -0.54 -1.27
CA THR A 100 -29.19 -1.36 -2.47
C THR A 100 -30.08 -0.67 -3.53
N THR A 101 -30.57 0.54 -3.27
CA THR A 101 -31.35 1.32 -4.23
C THR A 101 -30.99 2.80 -4.17
N SER A 102 -31.10 3.49 -5.30
CA SER A 102 -31.13 4.96 -5.34
C SER A 102 -32.33 5.44 -6.17
N THR A 103 -32.81 6.63 -5.86
CA THR A 103 -33.92 7.23 -6.60
C THR A 103 -33.46 8.54 -7.24
N ILE A 104 -33.55 8.61 -8.58
CA ILE A 104 -33.44 9.87 -9.31
C ILE A 104 -34.83 10.50 -9.26
N VAL A 105 -34.97 11.57 -8.50
CA VAL A 105 -36.26 12.25 -8.34
C VAL A 105 -36.71 12.90 -9.66
N ALA A 106 -38.01 13.03 -9.86
CA ALA A 106 -38.60 13.66 -11.05
C ALA A 106 -37.96 15.03 -11.29
N GLY A 107 -37.55 15.26 -12.52
CA GLY A 107 -36.84 16.51 -12.90
C GLY A 107 -35.32 16.50 -12.70
N SER A 108 -34.76 15.52 -11.99
CA SER A 108 -33.33 15.35 -11.80
C SER A 108 -32.74 14.38 -12.82
N THR A 109 -31.41 14.32 -12.92
CA THR A 109 -30.69 13.46 -13.89
C THR A 109 -29.72 12.50 -13.25
N ALA A 110 -29.51 12.52 -11.92
CA ALA A 110 -28.57 11.61 -11.25
C ALA A 110 -29.08 11.18 -9.88
N GLY A 111 -28.67 9.96 -9.48
CA GLY A 111 -28.84 9.40 -8.15
C GLY A 111 -27.68 8.48 -7.85
N SER A 112 -27.19 8.45 -6.60
CA SER A 112 -26.00 7.70 -6.24
C SER A 112 -26.15 6.94 -4.94
N ILE A 113 -25.30 5.92 -4.79
CA ILE A 113 -24.99 5.23 -3.53
C ILE A 113 -23.47 5.22 -3.34
N THR A 114 -23.01 4.84 -2.15
CA THR A 114 -21.58 4.64 -1.89
C THR A 114 -21.29 3.19 -1.55
N LEU A 115 -20.12 2.71 -2.00
CA LEU A 115 -19.48 1.50 -1.54
C LEU A 115 -18.33 1.91 -0.62
N THR A 116 -18.43 1.52 0.65
CA THR A 116 -17.40 1.77 1.65
C THR A 116 -16.64 0.47 1.89
N PRO A 117 -15.33 0.42 1.66
CA PRO A 117 -14.53 -0.74 2.01
C PRO A 117 -14.50 -0.92 3.54
N VAL A 118 -14.40 -2.16 4.01
CA VAL A 118 -14.26 -2.50 5.42
C VAL A 118 -12.83 -2.96 5.67
N ASN A 119 -12.17 -2.28 6.58
CA ASN A 119 -10.83 -2.68 7.00
C ASN A 119 -10.93 -3.74 8.08
N ASP A 120 -10.30 -4.88 7.87
CA ASP A 120 -10.14 -5.88 8.90
C ASP A 120 -8.67 -6.22 9.16
N THR A 121 -8.39 -7.23 9.98
CA THR A 121 -7.03 -7.66 10.32
C THR A 121 -6.61 -8.91 9.55
N THR A 122 -7.46 -9.40 8.67
CA THR A 122 -7.22 -10.60 7.88
C THR A 122 -6.43 -10.20 6.64
N ASN A 123 -5.29 -10.80 6.41
CA ASN A 123 -4.51 -10.54 5.20
C ASN A 123 -5.08 -11.39 4.06
N GLU A 124 -5.71 -10.75 3.11
CA GLU A 124 -6.41 -11.39 2.00
C GLU A 124 -5.75 -11.08 0.64
N THR A 125 -6.11 -11.81 -0.38
CA THR A 125 -5.77 -11.42 -1.76
C THR A 125 -6.77 -10.38 -2.23
N SER A 126 -6.35 -9.48 -3.14
CA SER A 126 -7.29 -8.51 -3.71
C SER A 126 -8.56 -9.19 -4.23
N GLU A 127 -9.67 -8.64 -3.84
CA GLU A 127 -10.99 -9.16 -4.11
C GLU A 127 -11.79 -8.28 -5.07
N THR A 128 -12.90 -8.76 -5.56
CA THR A 128 -13.71 -8.03 -6.53
C THR A 128 -15.16 -7.92 -6.08
N VAL A 129 -15.72 -6.71 -6.25
CA VAL A 129 -17.17 -6.46 -6.18
C VAL A 129 -17.63 -6.10 -7.58
N ILE A 130 -18.48 -6.93 -8.16
CA ILE A 130 -19.15 -6.65 -9.42
C ILE A 130 -20.49 -6.01 -9.09
N VAL A 131 -20.62 -4.71 -9.29
CA VAL A 131 -21.87 -3.98 -9.05
C VAL A 131 -22.67 -3.93 -10.35
N THR A 132 -23.92 -4.37 -10.32
CA THR A 132 -24.85 -4.34 -11.45
C THR A 132 -26.04 -3.47 -11.10
N ALA A 133 -26.30 -2.46 -11.92
CA ALA A 133 -27.44 -1.55 -11.78
C ALA A 133 -28.57 -1.96 -12.73
N SER A 134 -29.80 -1.92 -12.25
CA SER A 134 -31.01 -2.21 -13.03
C SER A 134 -32.14 -1.27 -12.69
N THR A 135 -33.02 -1.01 -13.66
CA THR A 135 -34.26 -0.25 -13.47
C THR A 135 -35.32 -0.75 -14.44
N SER A 136 -36.58 -0.71 -14.03
CA SER A 136 -37.75 -0.93 -14.90
C SER A 136 -38.33 0.35 -15.47
N ASP A 137 -37.90 1.52 -14.98
CA ASP A 137 -38.55 2.79 -15.21
C ASP A 137 -38.11 3.45 -16.53
N VAL A 138 -36.87 3.17 -16.97
CA VAL A 138 -36.31 3.66 -18.23
C VAL A 138 -35.38 2.61 -18.87
N SER A 139 -35.10 2.77 -20.16
CA SER A 139 -34.12 1.89 -20.82
C SER A 139 -32.70 2.22 -20.36
N THR A 140 -31.83 1.22 -20.30
CA THR A 140 -30.42 1.37 -19.97
C THR A 140 -29.58 1.50 -21.25
N THR A 141 -28.50 2.30 -21.20
CA THR A 141 -27.53 2.43 -22.29
C THR A 141 -26.13 2.15 -21.78
N GLY A 142 -25.34 1.42 -22.56
CA GLY A 142 -23.98 1.05 -22.21
C GLY A 142 -23.92 -0.08 -21.16
N ASN A 143 -22.78 -0.19 -20.50
CA ASN A 143 -22.58 -1.18 -19.43
C ASN A 143 -23.40 -0.81 -18.19
N THR A 144 -24.19 -1.74 -17.73
CA THR A 144 -24.93 -1.64 -16.47
C THR A 144 -24.21 -2.34 -15.31
N SER A 145 -23.00 -2.85 -15.54
CA SER A 145 -22.19 -3.55 -14.56
C SER A 145 -20.76 -3.05 -14.60
N THR A 146 -20.13 -2.95 -13.43
CA THR A 146 -18.72 -2.60 -13.28
C THR A 146 -18.08 -3.46 -12.21
N THR A 147 -16.79 -3.74 -12.38
CA THR A 147 -16.00 -4.44 -11.38
C THR A 147 -15.18 -3.42 -10.60
N ILE A 148 -15.29 -3.47 -9.28
CA ILE A 148 -14.48 -2.73 -8.35
C ILE A 148 -13.55 -3.74 -7.68
N THR A 149 -12.24 -3.49 -7.70
CA THR A 149 -11.26 -4.33 -7.00
C THR A 149 -10.95 -3.70 -5.65
N ILE A 150 -11.13 -4.48 -4.58
CA ILE A 150 -10.73 -4.12 -3.22
C ILE A 150 -9.34 -4.71 -3.00
N TYR A 151 -8.41 -3.86 -2.55
CA TYR A 151 -7.06 -4.29 -2.17
C TYR A 151 -6.96 -4.35 -0.66
N ASP A 152 -6.46 -5.48 -0.16
CA ASP A 152 -6.03 -5.60 1.22
C ASP A 152 -4.82 -4.67 1.49
N TYR A 153 -5.05 -3.64 2.28
CA TYR A 153 -4.04 -2.67 2.70
C TYR A 153 -3.74 -2.76 4.19
N VAL A 154 -3.70 -3.94 4.76
CA VAL A 154 -3.35 -4.18 6.17
C VAL A 154 -2.15 -3.31 6.62
N LEU A 155 -1.28 -2.96 5.69
CA LEU A 155 -0.09 -2.15 5.93
C LEU A 155 -0.35 -0.64 5.86
N LYS A 156 -1.28 -0.18 5.03
CA LYS A 156 -1.68 1.24 5.00
C LYS A 156 -2.33 1.64 6.31
N CYS A 157 -3.11 0.74 6.91
CA CYS A 157 -3.81 0.95 8.16
C CYS A 157 -2.93 0.72 9.39
N ASN A 158 -1.89 -0.10 9.29
CA ASN A 158 -1.06 -0.57 10.40
C ASN A 158 0.41 -0.12 10.31
N THR A 159 0.74 0.92 9.54
CA THR A 159 2.09 1.46 9.56
C THR A 159 2.38 2.03 10.95
N THR A 160 3.22 1.35 11.70
CA THR A 160 3.60 1.73 13.08
C THR A 160 4.24 3.12 13.19
N ALA A 161 4.65 3.70 12.06
CA ALA A 161 5.20 5.05 12.00
C ALA A 161 4.13 6.15 12.08
N TYR A 162 2.86 5.85 11.73
CA TYR A 162 1.80 6.85 11.58
C TYR A 162 0.45 6.33 12.08
N SER A 163 0.45 5.57 13.19
CA SER A 163 -0.80 5.11 13.79
C SER A 163 -1.56 6.28 14.39
N GLU A 164 -2.79 6.43 13.98
CA GLU A 164 -3.73 7.38 14.55
C GLU A 164 -4.04 7.04 16.00
N ASP A 165 -3.83 7.99 16.92
CA ASP A 165 -4.14 7.83 18.34
C ASP A 165 -5.33 8.71 18.72
N THR A 166 -6.53 8.15 18.66
CA THR A 166 -7.78 8.85 18.96
C THR A 166 -7.78 9.45 20.37
N SER A 167 -7.12 8.84 21.34
CA SER A 167 -7.05 9.38 22.71
C SER A 167 -6.20 10.65 22.76
N VAL A 168 -5.13 10.69 21.97
CA VAL A 168 -4.28 11.88 21.81
C VAL A 168 -5.02 12.98 21.05
N GLN A 169 -5.76 12.64 20.00
CA GLN A 169 -6.58 13.61 19.25
C GLN A 169 -7.61 14.30 20.16
N ASN A 170 -8.35 13.54 20.93
CA ASN A 170 -9.31 14.08 21.91
C ASN A 170 -8.63 14.96 22.96
N THR A 171 -7.40 14.61 23.37
CA THR A 171 -6.62 15.45 24.28
C THR A 171 -6.20 16.75 23.62
N ILE A 172 -5.83 16.75 22.36
CA ILE A 172 -5.42 17.94 21.59
C ILE A 172 -6.61 18.87 21.41
N THR A 173 -7.71 18.37 20.85
CA THR A 173 -8.92 19.16 20.59
C THR A 173 -9.60 19.68 21.87
N GLY A 174 -9.44 19.00 22.98
CA GLY A 174 -9.92 19.41 24.30
C GLY A 174 -9.09 20.49 24.99
N ARG A 175 -7.92 20.89 24.45
CA ARG A 175 -7.09 21.95 25.06
C ARG A 175 -7.74 23.31 24.87
N SER A 176 -7.74 24.13 25.92
CA SER A 176 -8.23 25.52 25.82
C SER A 176 -7.45 26.35 24.81
N SER A 177 -6.12 26.09 24.67
CA SER A 177 -5.29 26.75 23.67
C SER A 177 -5.66 26.38 22.23
N TRP A 178 -6.23 25.22 21.99
CA TRP A 178 -6.77 24.82 20.71
C TRP A 178 -8.12 25.48 20.43
N THR A 179 -9.08 25.28 21.29
CA THR A 179 -10.45 25.82 21.09
C THR A 179 -10.52 27.34 21.04
N THR A 180 -9.54 28.02 21.66
CA THR A 180 -9.48 29.49 21.65
C THR A 180 -9.05 30.07 20.30
N VAL A 181 -8.40 29.28 19.41
CA VAL A 181 -7.95 29.76 18.09
C VAL A 181 -9.13 30.14 17.21
N ASP A 182 -10.19 29.37 17.23
CA ASP A 182 -11.38 29.66 16.42
C ASP A 182 -12.28 30.68 17.11
N GLN A 183 -12.57 31.76 16.42
CA GLN A 183 -13.51 32.82 16.83
C GLN A 183 -14.62 33.04 15.80
N SER A 184 -14.67 32.25 14.74
CA SER A 184 -15.65 32.36 13.67
C SER A 184 -17.05 31.93 14.11
N GLY A 185 -17.13 31.01 15.08
CA GLY A 185 -18.36 30.35 15.49
C GLY A 185 -18.88 29.32 14.47
N ASN A 186 -18.05 28.91 13.53
CA ASN A 186 -18.34 27.84 12.57
C ASN A 186 -18.43 26.49 13.28
N THR A 187 -19.10 25.53 12.65
CA THR A 187 -19.30 24.20 13.22
C THR A 187 -17.99 23.38 13.21
N VAL A 188 -17.12 23.64 12.24
CA VAL A 188 -15.84 22.96 12.09
C VAL A 188 -14.72 23.92 12.46
N HIS A 189 -13.88 23.51 13.40
CA HIS A 189 -12.71 24.27 13.80
C HIS A 189 -11.69 24.36 12.64
N PRO A 190 -11.06 25.54 12.36
CA PRO A 190 -10.11 25.69 11.24
C PRO A 190 -9.01 24.63 11.18
N TYR A 191 -8.44 24.26 12.32
CA TYR A 191 -7.41 23.24 12.39
C TYR A 191 -7.95 21.80 12.25
N GLU A 192 -9.21 21.56 12.58
CA GLU A 192 -9.85 20.26 12.34
C GLU A 192 -10.26 20.10 10.89
N LEU A 193 -10.62 21.19 10.20
CA LEU A 193 -10.89 21.20 8.77
C LEU A 193 -9.73 20.61 7.96
N VAL A 194 -8.49 20.90 8.37
CA VAL A 194 -7.25 20.41 7.73
C VAL A 194 -6.69 19.15 8.40
N ASN A 195 -7.44 18.47 9.25
CA ASN A 195 -7.03 17.28 10.00
C ASN A 195 -5.74 17.46 10.83
N LEU A 196 -5.46 18.67 11.34
CA LEU A 196 -4.26 18.95 12.11
C LEU A 196 -4.21 18.16 13.44
N HIS A 197 -5.35 17.97 14.11
CA HIS A 197 -5.47 17.16 15.33
C HIS A 197 -5.02 15.70 15.09
N LYS A 198 -5.33 15.14 13.92
CA LYS A 198 -4.86 13.83 13.51
C LYS A 198 -3.34 13.85 13.26
N ALA A 199 -2.84 14.84 12.55
CA ALA A 199 -1.41 15.00 12.30
C ALA A 199 -0.59 15.02 13.61
N HIS A 200 -1.04 15.76 14.61
CA HIS A 200 -0.37 15.83 15.92
C HIS A 200 -0.45 14.51 16.71
N SER A 201 -1.35 13.59 16.37
CA SER A 201 -1.44 12.26 16.96
C SER A 201 -0.50 11.25 16.30
N PHE A 202 0.04 11.56 15.13
CA PHE A 202 1.02 10.72 14.46
C PHE A 202 2.40 10.79 15.09
N LYS A 203 3.15 9.70 14.93
CA LYS A 203 4.55 9.63 15.36
C LYS A 203 5.46 9.45 14.16
N ASN A 204 6.59 10.14 14.18
CA ASN A 204 7.64 9.96 13.18
C ASN A 204 8.38 8.61 13.37
N SER A 205 9.33 8.32 12.48
CA SER A 205 10.15 7.10 12.54
C SER A 205 10.97 6.95 13.85
N SER A 206 11.13 8.03 14.61
CA SER A 206 11.79 8.07 15.93
C SER A 206 10.79 7.94 17.09
N ASN A 207 9.51 7.62 16.81
CA ASN A 207 8.44 7.48 17.80
C ASN A 207 8.08 8.78 18.56
N GLN A 208 8.29 9.94 17.92
CA GLN A 208 7.95 11.25 18.46
C GLN A 208 6.70 11.79 17.78
N TYR A 209 5.78 12.40 18.54
CA TYR A 209 4.62 13.09 17.96
C TYR A 209 5.04 14.26 17.09
N LEU A 210 4.23 14.53 16.06
CA LEU A 210 4.49 15.62 15.12
C LEU A 210 4.08 16.96 15.73
N THR A 211 5.09 17.77 16.03
CA THR A 211 4.93 19.09 16.66
C THR A 211 5.79 20.17 15.97
N GLY A 212 6.50 19.79 14.88
CA GLY A 212 7.49 20.62 14.23
C GLY A 212 8.85 20.62 14.95
N ASN A 213 9.05 19.71 15.90
CA ASN A 213 10.31 19.61 16.65
C ASN A 213 11.50 19.32 15.72
N GLY A 214 12.53 20.13 15.84
CA GLY A 214 13.75 20.06 15.00
C GLY A 214 13.65 20.89 13.71
N GLU A 215 12.48 21.43 13.38
CA GLU A 215 12.29 22.25 12.17
C GLU A 215 12.39 23.75 12.48
N THR A 216 12.73 24.54 11.45
CA THR A 216 12.83 26.01 11.53
C THR A 216 11.92 26.63 10.48
N ILE A 217 11.08 27.57 10.91
CA ILE A 217 10.21 28.39 10.05
C ILE A 217 10.80 29.78 9.94
N TYR A 218 11.14 30.20 8.72
CA TYR A 218 11.48 31.59 8.42
C TYR A 218 10.20 32.40 8.19
N ILE A 219 10.10 33.57 8.80
CA ILE A 219 8.95 34.48 8.69
C ILE A 219 9.44 35.86 8.31
N SER A 220 8.98 36.36 7.16
CA SER A 220 9.17 37.74 6.72
C SER A 220 7.86 38.51 6.92
N ASP A 221 7.84 39.42 7.91
CA ASP A 221 6.62 40.16 8.26
C ASP A 221 6.97 41.55 8.82
N SER A 222 5.99 42.26 9.41
CA SER A 222 6.18 43.64 9.89
C SER A 222 7.17 43.75 11.05
N ALA A 223 6.88 43.14 12.18
CA ALA A 223 7.73 43.09 13.37
C ALA A 223 7.23 41.96 14.30
N LEU A 224 8.04 41.58 15.29
CA LEU A 224 7.74 40.49 16.22
C LEU A 224 8.00 40.89 17.68
N HIS A 225 7.00 40.70 18.52
CA HIS A 225 7.16 40.72 19.98
C HIS A 225 7.69 39.38 20.50
N THR A 226 9.00 39.19 20.53
CA THR A 226 9.65 37.95 20.95
C THR A 226 9.34 37.54 22.39
N ASN A 227 9.01 38.50 23.27
CA ASN A 227 8.67 38.26 24.67
C ASN A 227 7.18 37.98 24.91
N HIS A 228 6.36 37.85 23.83
CA HIS A 228 4.94 37.49 23.99
C HIS A 228 4.81 36.10 24.61
N SER A 229 3.80 35.90 25.48
CA SER A 229 3.61 34.63 26.21
C SER A 229 3.44 33.40 25.31
N SER A 230 3.00 33.58 24.06
CA SER A 230 2.92 32.50 23.04
C SER A 230 4.29 31.96 22.61
N PHE A 231 5.38 32.61 23.00
CA PHE A 231 6.74 32.23 22.61
C PHE A 231 7.63 31.88 23.81
N THR A 232 7.05 31.71 24.99
CA THR A 232 7.81 31.38 26.20
C THR A 232 8.65 30.11 26.02
N GLY A 233 9.96 30.24 26.13
CA GLY A 233 10.90 29.11 25.96
C GLY A 233 11.18 28.70 24.51
N LYS A 234 10.63 29.43 23.52
CA LYS A 234 10.85 29.15 22.11
C LYS A 234 12.19 29.74 21.62
N THR A 235 12.87 29.03 20.72
CA THR A 235 14.03 29.56 19.99
C THR A 235 13.56 30.49 18.90
N ILE A 236 13.92 31.77 18.99
CA ILE A 236 13.64 32.81 18.01
C ILE A 236 14.94 33.50 17.64
N THR A 237 15.26 33.59 16.35
CA THR A 237 16.37 34.38 15.82
C THR A 237 15.82 35.54 15.00
N MET A 238 16.20 36.76 15.37
CA MET A 238 15.91 37.96 14.60
C MET A 238 17.09 38.24 13.68
N LEU A 239 16.87 38.30 12.35
CA LEU A 239 17.90 38.63 11.35
C LEU A 239 18.13 40.12 11.28
N ASP A 240 17.10 40.89 11.48
CA ASP A 240 17.11 42.34 11.63
C ASP A 240 16.42 42.72 12.96
N ASN A 241 16.41 43.98 13.26
CA ASN A 241 15.78 44.50 14.49
C ASN A 241 14.66 45.50 14.13
N PRO A 242 13.54 45.04 13.53
CA PRO A 242 12.46 45.94 13.19
C PRO A 242 11.86 46.56 14.46
N SER A 243 11.53 47.83 14.39
CA SER A 243 10.98 48.59 15.52
C SER A 243 9.64 48.02 15.95
N ALA A 244 9.64 47.29 17.09
CA ALA A 244 8.47 46.64 17.64
C ALA A 244 7.64 47.61 18.48
N SER A 245 6.89 48.54 17.86
CA SER A 245 5.79 49.25 18.53
C SER A 245 4.56 48.31 18.65
N SER A 246 3.68 48.55 19.65
CA SER A 246 2.49 47.72 19.83
C SER A 246 1.66 47.55 18.56
N ALA A 247 1.53 48.58 17.75
CA ALA A 247 0.75 48.57 16.51
C ALA A 247 1.52 47.91 15.33
N SER A 248 2.84 48.13 15.24
CA SER A 248 3.64 47.61 14.12
C SER A 248 3.97 46.11 14.25
N ALA A 249 3.97 45.59 15.48
CA ALA A 249 4.33 44.19 15.73
C ALA A 249 3.11 43.27 15.84
N GLU A 250 1.88 43.78 15.85
CA GLU A 250 0.70 42.94 16.00
C GLU A 250 0.59 41.88 14.89
N HIS A 251 0.73 42.31 13.63
CA HIS A 251 0.57 41.39 12.49
C HIS A 251 1.64 40.30 12.47
N GLY A 252 2.95 40.62 12.54
CA GLY A 252 4.01 39.62 12.51
C GLY A 252 4.02 38.73 13.74
N THR A 253 3.62 39.24 14.93
CA THR A 253 3.47 38.43 16.15
C THR A 253 2.30 37.45 15.99
N HIS A 254 1.21 37.87 15.35
CA HIS A 254 0.05 37.05 15.07
C HIS A 254 0.41 35.92 14.12
N VAL A 255 1.00 36.23 12.98
CA VAL A 255 1.48 35.29 11.97
C VAL A 255 2.45 34.25 12.58
N ALA A 256 3.45 34.72 13.32
CA ALA A 256 4.43 33.84 13.95
C ALA A 256 3.80 32.86 14.97
N SER A 257 2.78 33.32 15.71
CA SER A 257 2.11 32.47 16.68
C SER A 257 1.14 31.47 16.05
N ILE A 258 0.55 31.76 14.90
CA ILE A 258 -0.21 30.76 14.12
C ILE A 258 0.72 29.68 13.61
N ALA A 259 1.87 30.05 13.05
CA ALA A 259 2.85 29.07 12.56
C ALA A 259 3.38 28.18 13.70
N ALA A 260 3.84 28.81 14.81
CA ALA A 260 4.65 28.11 15.81
C ALA A 260 4.43 28.54 17.27
N GLY A 261 3.29 29.09 17.64
CA GLY A 261 2.97 29.42 19.03
C GLY A 261 2.94 28.16 19.91
N ILE A 262 3.47 28.24 21.16
CA ILE A 262 3.59 27.08 22.06
C ILE A 262 2.22 26.56 22.52
N VAL A 263 2.16 25.27 22.84
CA VAL A 263 0.94 24.61 23.37
C VAL A 263 0.50 25.20 24.71
N GLY A 264 1.42 25.66 25.55
CA GLY A 264 1.14 26.24 26.87
C GLY A 264 0.63 27.68 26.85
N GLY A 265 0.51 28.32 25.67
CA GLY A 265 -0.04 29.67 25.49
C GLY A 265 -1.58 29.71 25.57
N THR A 266 -2.16 30.90 25.38
CA THR A 266 -3.63 31.08 25.27
C THR A 266 -4.15 30.48 23.97
N THR A 267 -3.31 30.48 22.90
CA THR A 267 -3.62 29.92 21.59
C THR A 267 -2.52 28.94 21.17
N HIS A 268 -2.83 28.06 20.22
CA HIS A 268 -2.01 26.97 19.78
C HIS A 268 -1.51 27.21 18.35
N GLY A 269 -0.19 27.11 18.11
CA GLY A 269 0.36 27.17 16.75
C GLY A 269 0.27 25.81 16.04
N VAL A 270 0.36 25.83 14.72
CA VAL A 270 0.31 24.62 13.89
C VAL A 270 1.51 23.72 14.12
N ALA A 271 2.73 24.29 14.22
CA ALA A 271 3.97 23.58 14.54
C ALA A 271 4.57 24.12 15.86
N PRO A 272 3.99 23.77 17.01
CA PRO A 272 4.26 24.48 18.29
C PRO A 272 5.69 24.31 18.83
N GLU A 273 6.46 23.34 18.34
CA GLU A 273 7.86 23.14 18.74
C GLU A 273 8.87 23.58 17.67
N ALA A 274 8.42 24.05 16.50
CA ALA A 274 9.33 24.62 15.50
C ALA A 274 10.03 25.89 15.98
N SER A 275 11.28 26.08 15.62
CA SER A 275 12.05 27.31 15.81
C SER A 275 11.61 28.40 14.83
N ILE A 276 11.80 29.66 15.18
CA ILE A 276 11.46 30.80 14.32
C ILE A 276 12.73 31.57 13.97
N VAL A 277 12.87 31.91 12.68
CA VAL A 277 13.79 32.94 12.18
C VAL A 277 12.91 34.05 11.61
N PHE A 278 13.14 35.29 11.98
CA PHE A 278 12.28 36.41 11.64
C PHE A 278 13.04 37.58 11.04
N SER A 279 12.50 38.16 9.96
CA SER A 279 12.99 39.42 9.41
C SER A 279 11.84 40.36 9.00
N SER A 280 12.19 41.63 8.74
CA SER A 280 11.23 42.62 8.30
C SER A 280 10.83 42.44 6.82
N SER A 281 9.53 42.47 6.52
CA SER A 281 9.03 42.50 5.14
C SER A 281 9.15 43.87 4.49
N SER A 282 9.40 44.90 5.29
CA SER A 282 9.53 46.29 4.79
C SER A 282 10.89 46.61 4.17
N ASP A 283 11.84 45.71 4.26
CA ASP A 283 13.17 45.89 3.73
C ASP A 283 13.24 45.85 2.20
N GLY A 284 14.32 46.38 1.62
CA GLY A 284 14.53 46.35 0.18
C GLY A 284 14.71 44.92 -0.37
N ALA A 285 14.61 44.79 -1.68
CA ALA A 285 14.76 43.46 -2.34
C ALA A 285 16.12 42.82 -2.05
N THR A 286 17.19 43.65 -1.91
CA THR A 286 18.54 43.14 -1.58
C THR A 286 18.63 42.60 -0.17
N ASP A 287 18.02 43.28 0.80
CA ASP A 287 18.04 42.85 2.20
C ASP A 287 17.17 41.58 2.40
N ARG A 288 15.98 41.57 1.81
CA ARG A 288 15.12 40.36 1.78
C ARG A 288 15.83 39.15 1.16
N ALA A 289 16.67 39.39 0.13
CA ALA A 289 17.47 38.30 -0.45
C ALA A 289 18.54 37.79 0.53
N ALA A 290 19.21 38.69 1.25
CA ALA A 290 20.21 38.33 2.25
C ALA A 290 19.60 37.58 3.44
N ASP A 291 18.40 37.96 3.84
CA ASP A 291 17.62 37.28 4.91
C ASP A 291 17.21 35.87 4.51
N LEU A 292 16.68 35.71 3.29
CA LEU A 292 16.37 34.39 2.73
C LEU A 292 17.59 33.48 2.69
N ASP A 293 18.72 33.98 2.20
CA ASP A 293 19.98 33.24 2.14
C ASP A 293 20.48 32.86 3.55
N THR A 294 20.35 33.79 4.52
CA THR A 294 20.73 33.54 5.91
C THR A 294 19.82 32.53 6.56
N ALA A 295 18.50 32.63 6.37
CA ALA A 295 17.53 31.67 6.88
C ALA A 295 17.80 30.26 6.32
N ARG A 296 18.12 30.18 5.04
CA ARG A 296 18.45 28.91 4.36
C ARG A 296 19.78 28.32 4.83
N THR A 297 20.88 29.10 4.77
CA THR A 297 22.22 28.57 4.93
C THR A 297 22.68 28.44 6.36
N THR A 298 22.23 29.38 7.23
CA THR A 298 22.67 29.45 8.63
C THR A 298 21.68 28.77 9.57
N HIS A 299 20.38 28.84 9.26
CA HIS A 299 19.34 28.37 10.15
C HIS A 299 18.56 27.15 9.60
N SER A 300 18.89 26.68 8.39
CA SER A 300 18.27 25.51 7.76
C SER A 300 16.74 25.59 7.75
N ALA A 301 16.18 26.77 7.48
CA ALA A 301 14.75 26.97 7.45
C ALA A 301 14.10 26.09 6.37
N ILE A 302 13.12 25.25 6.79
CA ILE A 302 12.42 24.31 5.88
C ILE A 302 11.27 24.99 5.15
N VAL A 303 10.83 26.14 5.61
CA VAL A 303 9.76 26.93 5.00
C VAL A 303 9.97 28.41 5.26
N GLY A 304 9.67 29.23 4.26
CA GLY A 304 9.61 30.69 4.34
C GLY A 304 8.16 31.19 4.23
N ASN A 305 7.64 31.78 5.30
CA ASN A 305 6.30 32.37 5.34
C ASN A 305 6.33 33.85 4.97
N HIS A 306 5.55 34.25 3.99
CA HIS A 306 5.43 35.61 3.49
C HIS A 306 3.95 36.05 3.52
N SER A 307 3.52 36.63 4.65
CA SER A 307 2.15 37.12 4.85
C SER A 307 1.96 38.57 4.43
N TRP A 308 2.49 38.93 3.25
CA TRP A 308 2.44 40.29 2.71
C TRP A 308 2.35 40.29 1.19
N GLY A 309 1.98 41.47 0.62
CA GLY A 309 1.84 41.68 -0.82
C GLY A 309 1.81 43.16 -1.14
N TYR A 310 1.55 43.48 -2.40
CA TYR A 310 1.47 44.84 -2.88
C TYR A 310 0.00 45.26 -3.16
N CYS A 311 -0.31 46.47 -2.76
CA CYS A 311 -1.60 47.11 -3.05
C CYS A 311 -1.56 47.80 -4.40
N ASP A 312 -2.62 47.66 -5.20
CA ASP A 312 -2.78 48.42 -6.45
C ASP A 312 -3.48 49.77 -6.18
N ILE A 313 -4.56 49.74 -5.46
CA ILE A 313 -5.37 50.92 -5.16
C ILE A 313 -5.57 51.03 -3.65
N THR A 314 -5.30 52.20 -3.09
CA THR A 314 -5.57 52.51 -1.68
C THR A 314 -6.68 53.55 -1.55
N SER A 315 -7.45 53.46 -0.47
CA SER A 315 -8.36 54.50 0.00
C SER A 315 -7.92 54.94 1.39
N GLY A 316 -7.24 56.08 1.46
CA GLY A 316 -6.49 56.49 2.65
C GLY A 316 -5.30 55.52 2.88
N SER A 317 -5.25 54.93 4.07
CA SER A 317 -4.29 53.88 4.43
C SER A 317 -4.75 52.45 4.14
N THR A 318 -5.97 52.26 3.63
CA THR A 318 -6.57 50.93 3.40
C THR A 318 -6.35 50.51 1.96
N CYS A 319 -5.86 49.28 1.78
CA CYS A 319 -5.78 48.63 0.48
C CYS A 319 -7.18 48.19 0.05
N ILE A 320 -7.64 48.60 -1.13
CA ILE A 320 -8.94 48.25 -1.69
C ILE A 320 -8.86 47.45 -2.99
N SER A 321 -7.65 47.26 -3.53
CA SER A 321 -7.35 46.35 -4.64
C SER A 321 -5.91 45.84 -4.47
N THR A 322 -5.70 44.52 -4.55
CA THR A 322 -4.38 43.92 -4.54
C THR A 322 -3.73 44.12 -5.91
N LYS A 323 -2.41 44.33 -5.94
CA LYS A 323 -1.68 44.28 -7.23
C LYS A 323 -1.59 42.82 -7.69
N THR A 324 -2.43 42.45 -8.62
CA THR A 324 -2.52 41.09 -9.17
C THR A 324 -1.45 40.83 -10.23
N MET A 325 -1.22 39.54 -10.56
CA MET A 325 -0.29 39.19 -11.65
C MET A 325 -0.77 39.70 -12.99
N THR A 326 -2.07 39.66 -13.28
CA THR A 326 -2.66 40.21 -14.50
C THR A 326 -2.43 41.74 -14.60
N GLU A 327 -2.55 42.46 -13.51
CA GLU A 327 -2.28 43.91 -13.49
C GLU A 327 -0.79 44.22 -13.63
N LEU A 328 0.08 43.41 -13.08
CA LEU A 328 1.51 43.53 -13.26
C LEU A 328 1.92 43.34 -14.74
N GLU A 329 1.40 42.29 -15.38
CA GLU A 329 1.59 42.08 -16.83
C GLU A 329 1.09 43.23 -17.69
N ASN A 330 -0.14 43.72 -17.37
CA ASN A 330 -0.71 44.87 -18.07
C ASN A 330 0.14 46.14 -17.89
N SER A 331 0.67 46.37 -16.68
CA SER A 331 1.57 47.49 -16.41
C SER A 331 2.87 47.35 -17.17
N ALA A 332 3.49 46.18 -17.18
CA ALA A 332 4.70 45.85 -17.94
C ALA A 332 4.47 46.09 -19.45
N SER A 333 3.41 45.52 -20.02
CA SER A 333 3.05 45.65 -21.44
C SER A 333 2.82 47.12 -21.81
N SER A 334 2.09 47.89 -20.98
CA SER A 334 1.82 49.30 -21.21
C SER A 334 3.09 50.16 -21.17
N ALA A 335 4.10 49.71 -20.40
CA ALA A 335 5.40 50.37 -20.33
C ALA A 335 6.41 49.88 -21.37
N GLY A 336 6.04 48.92 -22.21
CA GLY A 336 6.92 48.28 -23.19
C GLY A 336 8.03 47.43 -22.55
N ARG A 337 7.72 46.78 -21.40
CA ARG A 337 8.65 45.97 -20.60
C ARG A 337 8.12 44.55 -20.45
N ASN A 338 9.02 43.63 -20.10
CA ASN A 338 8.59 42.35 -19.54
C ASN A 338 8.34 42.50 -18.03
N VAL A 339 7.83 41.39 -17.41
CA VAL A 339 7.47 41.37 -15.97
C VAL A 339 8.68 41.61 -15.08
N ARG A 340 9.84 41.00 -15.38
CA ARG A 340 11.09 41.23 -14.61
C ARG A 340 11.53 42.68 -14.65
N GLU A 341 11.47 43.32 -15.81
CA GLU A 341 11.80 44.73 -16.00
C GLU A 341 10.86 45.65 -15.27
N GLU A 342 9.56 45.30 -15.25
CA GLU A 342 8.56 46.09 -14.49
C GLU A 342 8.78 45.97 -12.98
N LEU A 343 9.06 44.74 -12.47
CA LEU A 343 9.44 44.54 -11.07
C LEU A 343 10.68 45.36 -10.69
N ALA A 344 11.67 45.39 -11.55
CA ALA A 344 12.90 46.20 -11.35
C ALA A 344 12.61 47.72 -11.35
N ALA A 345 11.77 48.17 -12.25
CA ALA A 345 11.53 49.60 -12.42
C ALA A 345 10.58 50.17 -11.34
N THR A 346 9.62 49.36 -10.86
CA THR A 346 8.53 49.89 -10.05
C THR A 346 8.57 49.41 -8.61
N TYR A 347 8.99 48.16 -8.34
CA TYR A 347 8.81 47.52 -7.03
C TYR A 347 10.10 47.24 -6.28
N TRP A 348 11.19 46.84 -6.97
CA TRP A 348 12.36 46.24 -6.32
C TRP A 348 13.63 47.05 -6.49
N GLY A 349 13.52 48.31 -6.91
CA GLY A 349 14.63 49.29 -6.86
C GLY A 349 15.75 49.09 -7.88
N GLY A 350 15.48 48.40 -9.01
CA GLY A 350 16.41 48.27 -10.13
C GLY A 350 16.70 46.81 -10.49
N THR A 351 17.41 46.62 -11.61
CA THR A 351 17.73 45.32 -12.20
C THR A 351 18.56 44.42 -11.26
N SER A 352 19.58 44.97 -10.60
CA SER A 352 20.44 44.19 -9.70
C SER A 352 19.70 43.68 -8.45
N PRO A 353 19.00 44.52 -7.68
CA PRO A 353 18.19 44.06 -6.55
C PRO A 353 17.14 43.00 -6.97
N THR A 354 16.48 43.20 -8.11
CA THR A 354 15.51 42.28 -8.66
C THR A 354 16.12 40.91 -8.94
N SER A 355 17.22 40.87 -9.66
CA SER A 355 17.94 39.64 -9.97
C SER A 355 18.44 38.91 -8.71
N THR A 356 18.94 39.68 -7.73
CA THR A 356 19.42 39.13 -6.46
C THR A 356 18.25 38.49 -5.68
N TYR A 357 17.10 39.17 -5.60
CA TYR A 357 15.96 38.66 -4.85
C TYR A 357 15.31 37.42 -5.51
N ILE A 358 15.16 37.45 -6.84
CA ILE A 358 14.64 36.29 -7.58
C ILE A 358 15.57 35.08 -7.41
N THR A 359 16.88 35.29 -7.51
CA THR A 359 17.87 34.22 -7.28
C THR A 359 17.82 33.70 -5.84
N ALA A 360 17.59 34.55 -4.84
CA ALA A 360 17.47 34.11 -3.46
C ALA A 360 16.19 33.30 -3.23
N LEU A 361 15.09 33.68 -3.88
CA LEU A 361 13.83 32.87 -3.85
C LEU A 361 14.03 31.50 -4.48
N ASP A 362 14.69 31.43 -5.64
CA ASP A 362 15.02 30.18 -6.33
C ASP A 362 15.97 29.32 -5.48
N ASN A 363 17.05 29.89 -4.96
CA ASN A 363 17.97 29.19 -4.07
C ASN A 363 17.29 28.67 -2.80
N PHE A 364 16.32 29.39 -2.24
CA PHE A 364 15.60 28.96 -1.04
C PHE A 364 14.84 27.66 -1.29
N GLN A 365 14.26 27.47 -2.46
CA GLN A 365 13.51 26.27 -2.84
C GLN A 365 14.36 24.98 -2.84
N ASN A 366 15.70 25.11 -2.90
CA ASN A 366 16.59 23.95 -2.75
C ASN A 366 16.63 23.38 -1.32
N SER A 367 16.15 24.13 -0.31
CA SER A 367 16.21 23.74 1.10
C SER A 367 14.92 23.99 1.89
N GLY A 368 14.02 24.82 1.37
CA GLY A 368 12.76 25.18 2.04
C GLY A 368 11.65 25.52 1.04
N VAL A 369 10.42 25.44 1.50
CA VAL A 369 9.22 25.78 0.73
C VAL A 369 8.90 27.27 0.91
N ILE A 370 8.59 27.98 -0.17
CA ILE A 370 8.10 29.37 -0.12
C ILE A 370 6.57 29.36 0.00
N VAL A 371 6.01 30.08 0.97
CA VAL A 371 4.57 30.20 1.19
C VAL A 371 4.17 31.68 1.18
N PHE A 372 3.31 32.09 0.25
CA PHE A 372 2.79 33.44 0.15
C PHE A 372 1.28 33.55 0.43
N ALA A 373 0.90 34.58 1.12
CA ALA A 373 -0.49 35.03 1.20
C ALA A 373 -0.96 35.52 -0.17
N LEU A 374 -2.17 35.09 -0.61
CA LEU A 374 -2.68 35.33 -1.96
C LEU A 374 -3.21 36.76 -2.18
N GLY A 375 -3.76 37.36 -1.14
CA GLY A 375 -4.43 38.68 -1.17
C GLY A 375 -5.81 38.65 -0.49
N ASN A 376 -6.29 39.82 -0.07
CA ASN A 376 -7.47 39.93 0.82
C ASN A 376 -8.66 40.65 0.19
N ILE A 377 -8.69 40.81 -1.12
CA ILE A 377 -9.73 41.59 -1.81
C ILE A 377 -10.64 40.66 -2.62
N SER A 378 -11.84 40.42 -2.16
CA SER A 378 -12.82 39.54 -2.83
C SER A 378 -13.27 40.02 -4.21
N GLY A 379 -13.13 41.36 -4.48
CA GLY A 379 -13.46 41.97 -5.78
C GLY A 379 -12.43 41.75 -6.87
N ASP A 380 -11.20 41.38 -6.51
CA ASP A 380 -10.14 41.11 -7.48
C ASP A 380 -10.39 39.82 -8.26
N SER A 381 -9.94 39.79 -9.50
CA SER A 381 -10.19 38.67 -10.44
C SER A 381 -9.03 37.70 -10.59
N ASP A 382 -7.87 37.96 -9.96
CA ASP A 382 -6.66 37.18 -10.07
C ASP A 382 -5.85 37.21 -8.76
N ALA A 383 -4.86 36.34 -8.65
CA ALA A 383 -3.94 36.24 -7.54
C ALA A 383 -3.04 37.47 -7.42
N GLY A 384 -2.69 37.88 -6.19
CA GLY A 384 -1.63 38.84 -5.94
C GLY A 384 -0.30 38.39 -6.58
N PHE A 385 0.41 39.33 -7.22
CA PHE A 385 1.56 38.91 -8.05
C PHE A 385 2.68 38.22 -7.27
N MET A 386 2.90 38.56 -5.98
CA MET A 386 3.91 37.90 -5.19
C MET A 386 3.60 36.38 -5.03
N ALA A 387 2.35 36.03 -4.76
CA ALA A 387 1.93 34.66 -4.67
C ALA A 387 1.92 33.92 -6.03
N ALA A 388 1.81 34.65 -7.11
CA ALA A 388 1.75 34.16 -8.48
C ALA A 388 3.07 34.32 -9.26
N LEU A 389 4.21 34.61 -8.61
CA LEU A 389 5.50 34.78 -9.29
C LEU A 389 5.89 33.54 -10.15
N PRO A 390 5.65 32.30 -9.75
CA PRO A 390 5.97 31.11 -10.57
C PRO A 390 5.23 31.08 -11.91
N TYR A 391 4.10 31.76 -12.05
CA TYR A 391 3.39 31.86 -13.33
C TYR A 391 4.25 32.46 -14.43
N TYR A 392 5.09 33.47 -14.10
CA TYR A 392 6.03 34.10 -15.03
C TYR A 392 7.42 33.49 -14.92
N PHE A 393 7.91 33.23 -13.69
CA PHE A 393 9.21 32.61 -13.45
C PHE A 393 9.03 31.08 -13.41
N ASN A 394 8.95 30.48 -14.59
CA ASN A 394 8.60 29.06 -14.82
C ASN A 394 9.62 28.33 -15.71
N GLY A 395 10.83 28.88 -15.86
CA GLY A 395 11.86 28.34 -16.73
C GLY A 395 11.59 28.50 -18.25
N THR A 396 10.39 29.00 -18.65
CA THR A 396 9.99 29.22 -20.05
C THR A 396 9.90 30.70 -20.40
N ASP A 397 9.11 31.45 -19.61
CA ASP A 397 8.92 32.90 -19.80
C ASP A 397 10.07 33.69 -19.21
N ASP A 398 10.73 33.17 -18.21
CA ASP A 398 11.99 33.60 -17.66
C ASP A 398 12.90 32.38 -17.42
N SER A 399 14.22 32.57 -17.41
CA SER A 399 15.19 31.48 -17.22
C SER A 399 15.23 30.89 -15.80
N VAL A 400 14.64 31.59 -14.84
CA VAL A 400 14.49 31.11 -13.45
C VAL A 400 13.17 30.37 -13.32
N ASP A 401 13.16 29.25 -12.57
CA ASP A 401 11.95 28.48 -12.26
C ASP A 401 11.68 28.55 -10.76
N LEU A 402 10.60 29.21 -10.39
CA LEU A 402 10.11 29.31 -9.02
C LEU A 402 9.00 28.31 -8.70
N SER A 403 8.69 27.36 -9.58
CA SER A 403 7.57 26.44 -9.41
C SER A 403 7.87 25.20 -8.58
N ASP A 404 9.14 24.94 -8.23
CA ASP A 404 9.57 23.68 -7.62
C ASP A 404 9.02 23.48 -6.20
N ALA A 405 9.08 24.52 -5.36
CA ALA A 405 8.66 24.44 -3.95
C ALA A 405 7.95 25.72 -3.50
N TRP A 406 6.80 25.99 -4.10
CA TRP A 406 6.04 27.20 -3.89
C TRP A 406 4.59 26.91 -3.54
N LEU A 407 4.02 27.65 -2.58
CA LEU A 407 2.61 27.57 -2.18
C LEU A 407 2.01 28.97 -2.05
N ALA A 408 0.75 29.09 -2.44
CA ALA A 408 -0.07 30.28 -2.26
C ALA A 408 -1.31 29.92 -1.41
N VAL A 409 -1.75 30.82 -0.55
CA VAL A 409 -2.86 30.53 0.39
C VAL A 409 -3.95 31.59 0.28
N MET A 410 -5.17 31.12 0.04
CA MET A 410 -6.37 31.95 -0.16
C MET A 410 -7.00 32.35 1.17
N TYR A 411 -7.58 33.59 1.22
CA TYR A 411 -8.47 34.04 2.29
C TYR A 411 -9.86 33.50 2.07
N SER A 412 -10.29 32.60 2.96
CA SER A 412 -11.62 32.01 2.89
C SER A 412 -12.20 31.66 4.27
N GLU A 413 -13.47 31.26 4.29
CA GLU A 413 -14.20 30.78 5.44
C GLU A 413 -14.98 29.54 5.04
N PHE A 414 -14.90 28.49 5.84
CA PHE A 414 -15.73 27.30 5.70
C PHE A 414 -16.97 27.42 6.59
N THR A 415 -18.15 27.41 6.00
CA THR A 415 -19.42 27.55 6.71
C THR A 415 -20.22 26.26 6.80
N GLY A 416 -19.71 25.19 6.22
CA GLY A 416 -20.31 23.87 6.24
C GLY A 416 -20.17 23.16 7.60
N SER A 417 -20.86 22.05 7.76
CA SER A 417 -20.79 21.21 8.96
C SER A 417 -19.80 20.05 8.86
N SER A 418 -19.33 19.73 7.65
CA SER A 418 -18.35 18.69 7.35
C SER A 418 -17.78 18.93 5.96
N LEU A 419 -16.48 18.67 5.77
CA LEU A 419 -15.86 18.71 4.45
C LEU A 419 -16.36 17.57 3.55
N SER A 420 -16.71 16.42 4.16
CA SER A 420 -17.33 15.31 3.43
C SER A 420 -18.73 15.68 2.97
N GLY A 421 -18.94 15.69 1.64
CA GLY A 421 -20.19 16.08 1.01
C GLY A 421 -20.39 17.60 0.89
N ALA A 422 -19.37 18.39 1.21
CA ALA A 422 -19.40 19.85 1.00
C ALA A 422 -19.45 20.19 -0.50
N SER A 423 -19.80 21.45 -0.77
CA SER A 423 -19.85 22.04 -2.10
C SER A 423 -19.25 23.45 -2.05
N THR A 424 -19.11 24.10 -3.20
CA THR A 424 -18.62 25.49 -3.26
C THR A 424 -19.50 26.49 -2.52
N SER A 425 -20.77 26.17 -2.22
CA SER A 425 -21.65 27.02 -1.40
C SER A 425 -21.34 26.98 0.11
N ASP A 426 -20.57 26.01 0.54
CA ASP A 426 -20.10 25.87 1.93
C ASP A 426 -18.80 26.65 2.18
N PHE A 427 -18.28 27.34 1.17
CA PHE A 427 -17.10 28.18 1.24
C PHE A 427 -17.40 29.61 0.85
N ASN A 428 -17.04 30.56 1.70
CA ASN A 428 -17.03 32.00 1.39
C ASN A 428 -15.63 32.39 0.95
N ARG A 429 -15.45 32.80 -0.31
CA ARG A 429 -14.22 33.43 -0.77
C ARG A 429 -14.18 34.89 -0.29
N LEU A 430 -13.26 35.20 0.58
CA LEU A 430 -13.13 36.51 1.23
C LEU A 430 -11.97 37.34 0.65
N GLY A 431 -11.04 36.68 -0.06
CA GLY A 431 -9.88 37.31 -0.70
C GLY A 431 -9.82 37.08 -2.22
N ASN A 432 -8.64 37.28 -2.79
CA ASN A 432 -8.36 37.05 -4.19
C ASN A 432 -8.58 35.59 -4.58
N PRO A 433 -9.01 35.24 -5.81
CA PRO A 433 -9.06 33.87 -6.29
C PRO A 433 -7.63 33.32 -6.54
N CYS A 434 -7.46 32.02 -6.58
CA CYS A 434 -6.17 31.39 -6.93
C CYS A 434 -5.66 31.84 -8.32
N GLY A 435 -6.54 32.03 -9.29
CA GLY A 435 -6.22 32.61 -10.58
C GLY A 435 -4.97 32.02 -11.23
N LYS A 436 -3.97 32.84 -11.48
CA LYS A 436 -2.67 32.43 -12.05
C LYS A 436 -1.78 31.64 -11.09
N ALA A 437 -2.12 31.59 -9.79
CA ALA A 437 -1.45 30.76 -8.80
C ALA A 437 -2.12 29.39 -8.61
N LYS A 438 -3.14 29.03 -9.36
CA LYS A 438 -4.01 27.86 -9.15
C LYS A 438 -3.27 26.52 -9.01
N GLU A 439 -2.14 26.34 -9.66
CA GLU A 439 -1.38 25.08 -9.68
C GLU A 439 -0.57 24.83 -8.39
N TRP A 440 -0.48 25.83 -7.49
CA TRP A 440 0.17 25.74 -6.19
C TRP A 440 -0.62 26.44 -5.08
N CYS A 441 -1.91 26.66 -5.29
CA CYS A 441 -2.79 27.36 -4.37
C CYS A 441 -3.61 26.41 -3.52
N LEU A 442 -3.71 26.74 -2.23
CA LEU A 442 -4.48 26.02 -1.22
C LEU A 442 -5.50 26.95 -0.55
N VAL A 443 -6.55 26.31 -0.01
CA VAL A 443 -7.66 27.00 0.69
C VAL A 443 -7.68 26.53 2.14
N VAL A 444 -7.65 27.46 3.09
CA VAL A 444 -7.85 27.16 4.52
C VAL A 444 -8.90 28.09 5.09
N ASP A 445 -9.51 27.73 6.22
CA ASP A 445 -10.31 28.67 7.00
C ASP A 445 -9.34 29.56 7.79
N ASP A 446 -9.29 30.83 7.42
CA ASP A 446 -8.43 31.85 8.01
C ASP A 446 -9.17 33.11 8.37
N ARG A 447 -10.50 32.97 8.51
CA ARG A 447 -11.36 34.02 9.05
C ARG A 447 -11.41 33.95 10.58
N GLN A 448 -11.21 35.08 11.24
CA GLN A 448 -11.38 35.25 12.71
C GLN A 448 -10.50 34.27 13.53
N ILE A 449 -9.24 34.17 13.14
CA ILE A 449 -8.23 33.37 13.87
C ILE A 449 -7.73 34.20 15.06
N LYS A 450 -7.82 33.65 16.25
CA LYS A 450 -7.25 34.25 17.46
C LYS A 450 -5.84 33.74 17.68
N ALA A 451 -4.91 34.66 17.79
CA ALA A 451 -3.48 34.37 18.02
C ALA A 451 -2.82 35.50 18.81
N ALA A 452 -1.51 35.37 19.04
CA ALA A 452 -0.76 36.43 19.72
C ALA A 452 -0.89 37.75 18.97
N GLY A 453 -1.18 38.82 19.66
CA GLY A 453 -1.23 40.16 19.10
C GLY A 453 0.04 40.97 19.42
N TYR A 454 0.01 41.72 20.51
CA TYR A 454 1.10 42.59 20.90
C TYR A 454 1.31 42.59 22.42
N ILE A 455 2.40 43.18 22.88
CA ILE A 455 2.61 43.47 24.28
C ILE A 455 2.22 44.95 24.52
N ASN A 456 1.25 45.15 25.42
CA ASN A 456 0.78 46.51 25.75
C ASN A 456 1.79 47.28 26.60
N GLY A 457 1.53 48.58 26.83
CA GLY A 457 2.40 49.45 27.61
C GLY A 457 2.59 49.06 29.09
N SER A 458 1.78 48.11 29.59
CA SER A 458 1.92 47.50 30.93
C SER A 458 2.71 46.19 30.92
N GLY A 459 3.25 45.76 29.77
CA GLY A 459 3.99 44.53 29.64
C GLY A 459 3.11 43.27 29.55
N THR A 460 1.80 43.43 29.32
CA THR A 460 0.86 42.29 29.22
C THR A 460 0.74 41.83 27.76
N SER A 461 0.81 40.53 27.57
CA SER A 461 0.57 39.88 26.26
C SER A 461 -0.92 39.98 25.90
N ILE A 462 -1.23 40.61 24.79
CA ILE A 462 -2.58 40.78 24.25
C ILE A 462 -2.74 39.80 23.08
N TYR A 463 -3.88 39.16 22.98
CA TYR A 463 -4.26 38.26 21.90
C TYR A 463 -5.30 38.96 21.01
N SER A 464 -5.08 38.94 19.72
CA SER A 464 -5.95 39.56 18.70
C SER A 464 -6.66 38.53 17.87
N THR A 465 -7.81 38.87 17.33
CA THR A 465 -8.56 38.07 16.35
C THR A 465 -8.47 38.79 15.02
N LEU A 466 -7.76 38.19 14.07
CA LEU A 466 -7.55 38.73 12.72
C LEU A 466 -8.04 37.72 11.69
N GLY A 467 -8.21 38.17 10.45
CA GLY A 467 -8.58 37.35 9.31
C GLY A 467 -7.88 37.84 8.05
N GLY A 468 -7.63 36.95 7.12
CA GLY A 468 -6.96 37.24 5.87
C GLY A 468 -6.04 36.09 5.44
N SER A 469 -5.65 36.07 4.17
CA SER A 469 -4.65 35.13 3.63
C SER A 469 -3.33 35.17 4.42
N SER A 470 -3.06 36.28 5.12
CA SER A 470 -1.96 36.41 6.07
C SER A 470 -2.07 35.48 7.28
N MET A 471 -3.27 35.00 7.63
CA MET A 471 -3.52 34.03 8.71
C MET A 471 -3.56 32.59 8.18
N GLY A 472 -3.81 32.42 6.88
CA GLY A 472 -3.74 31.13 6.18
C GLY A 472 -2.30 30.71 5.87
N ALA A 473 -1.49 31.61 5.35
CA ALA A 473 -0.09 31.30 5.00
C ALA A 473 0.70 30.67 6.17
N PRO A 474 0.66 31.17 7.42
CA PRO A 474 1.36 30.56 8.55
C PRO A 474 0.74 29.22 8.98
N GLN A 475 -0.55 28.95 8.71
CA GLN A 475 -1.10 27.61 8.92
C GLN A 475 -0.40 26.61 7.99
N VAL A 476 -0.32 26.92 6.69
CA VAL A 476 0.34 26.09 5.69
C VAL A 476 1.84 25.98 5.96
N SER A 477 2.50 27.06 6.38
CA SER A 477 3.92 27.01 6.76
C SER A 477 4.17 26.07 7.95
N GLY A 478 3.29 26.06 8.94
CA GLY A 478 3.35 25.10 10.04
C GLY A 478 3.13 23.66 9.58
N MET A 479 2.20 23.43 8.61
CA MET A 479 1.97 22.12 8.01
C MET A 479 3.22 21.58 7.30
N ILE A 480 3.94 22.43 6.56
CA ILE A 480 5.23 22.05 5.93
C ILE A 480 6.26 21.67 7.00
N ALA A 481 6.34 22.40 8.12
CA ALA A 481 7.24 22.02 9.20
C ALA A 481 6.87 20.65 9.83
N LEU A 482 5.58 20.33 9.97
CA LEU A 482 5.14 19.01 10.40
C LEU A 482 5.51 17.92 9.39
N LEU A 483 5.36 18.19 8.09
CA LEU A 483 5.76 17.26 7.03
C LEU A 483 7.27 17.06 6.99
N GLY A 484 8.07 18.11 7.23
CA GLY A 484 9.53 18.02 7.36
C GLY A 484 9.94 17.09 8.50
N GLN A 485 9.34 17.24 9.67
CA GLN A 485 9.57 16.35 10.81
C GLN A 485 9.15 14.90 10.50
N ALA A 486 8.05 14.70 9.75
CA ALA A 486 7.57 13.38 9.37
C ALA A 486 8.45 12.71 8.31
N PHE A 487 8.89 13.48 7.32
CA PHE A 487 9.67 13.03 6.17
C PHE A 487 11.01 13.80 6.07
N PRO A 488 11.95 13.60 7.00
CA PRO A 488 13.15 14.42 7.10
C PRO A 488 14.10 14.31 5.90
N ASN A 489 13.86 13.30 5.06
CA ASN A 489 14.66 13.05 3.85
C ASN A 489 13.97 13.54 2.56
N HIS A 490 12.79 14.17 2.67
CA HIS A 490 12.13 14.79 1.52
C HIS A 490 12.81 16.11 1.14
N THR A 491 12.85 16.38 -0.16
CA THR A 491 13.18 17.70 -0.68
C THR A 491 11.99 18.65 -0.46
N PRO A 492 12.20 19.97 -0.49
CA PRO A 492 11.10 20.94 -0.42
C PRO A 492 10.04 20.71 -1.50
N ALA A 493 10.44 20.41 -2.73
CA ALA A 493 9.53 20.07 -3.82
C ALA A 493 8.67 18.83 -3.48
N GLN A 494 9.26 17.79 -2.89
CA GLN A 494 8.52 16.60 -2.48
C GLN A 494 7.52 16.87 -1.34
N LEU A 495 7.84 17.78 -0.41
CA LEU A 495 6.93 18.22 0.65
C LEU A 495 5.75 19.01 0.06
N THR A 496 6.04 19.90 -0.89
CA THR A 496 5.05 20.70 -1.63
C THR A 496 4.12 19.79 -2.44
N ASP A 497 4.68 18.91 -3.26
CA ASP A 497 3.92 17.94 -4.07
C ASP A 497 3.01 17.09 -3.19
N ARG A 498 3.51 16.61 -2.05
CA ARG A 498 2.76 15.78 -1.12
C ARG A 498 1.57 16.53 -0.53
N LEU A 499 1.74 17.79 -0.12
CA LEU A 499 0.66 18.60 0.44
C LEU A 499 -0.39 18.94 -0.63
N LEU A 500 0.02 19.30 -1.84
CA LEU A 500 -0.88 19.60 -2.96
C LEU A 500 -1.63 18.34 -3.44
N ALA A 501 -0.94 17.23 -3.62
CA ALA A 501 -1.52 15.99 -4.12
C ALA A 501 -2.50 15.33 -3.13
N SER A 502 -2.43 15.66 -1.86
CA SER A 502 -3.31 15.16 -0.81
C SER A 502 -4.42 16.12 -0.39
N ALA A 503 -4.46 17.33 -0.98
CA ALA A 503 -5.50 18.31 -0.66
C ALA A 503 -6.89 17.77 -1.02
N ASN A 504 -7.89 18.12 -0.23
CA ASN A 504 -9.27 17.73 -0.53
C ASN A 504 -9.89 18.71 -1.54
N ASN A 505 -10.24 18.19 -2.70
CA ASN A 505 -10.88 18.93 -3.79
C ASN A 505 -12.24 18.34 -4.22
N ASP A 506 -12.83 17.45 -3.43
CA ASP A 506 -14.07 16.74 -3.75
C ASP A 506 -15.30 17.66 -3.78
N TRP A 507 -15.19 18.88 -3.24
CA TRP A 507 -16.27 19.85 -3.09
C TRP A 507 -16.41 20.82 -4.27
N PHE A 508 -15.56 20.72 -5.29
CA PHE A 508 -15.67 21.51 -6.52
C PHE A 508 -15.33 20.68 -7.78
N THR A 509 -15.75 21.18 -8.94
CA THR A 509 -15.33 20.59 -10.23
C THR A 509 -13.97 21.15 -10.64
N SER A 510 -13.01 20.29 -10.89
CA SER A 510 -11.68 20.69 -11.38
C SER A 510 -11.74 21.30 -12.77
N SER A 511 -10.99 22.39 -12.99
CA SER A 511 -10.80 23.03 -14.29
C SER A 511 -9.54 22.52 -15.02
N GLY A 512 -8.61 21.91 -14.30
CA GLY A 512 -7.38 21.32 -14.80
C GLY A 512 -6.78 20.33 -13.81
N ASN A 513 -5.60 19.78 -14.16
CA ASN A 513 -4.88 18.85 -13.31
C ASN A 513 -3.38 19.15 -13.33
N THR A 514 -2.75 19.12 -12.18
CA THR A 514 -1.31 19.01 -12.03
C THR A 514 -0.88 17.54 -11.95
N THR A 515 0.25 17.19 -12.54
CA THR A 515 0.84 15.87 -12.45
C THR A 515 2.13 15.97 -11.67
N PHE A 516 2.11 15.42 -10.46
CA PHE A 516 3.30 15.31 -9.61
C PHE A 516 4.08 14.07 -10.01
N THR A 517 5.32 14.26 -10.46
CA THR A 517 6.16 13.18 -10.95
C THR A 517 7.36 13.02 -10.03
N THR A 518 7.45 11.86 -9.39
CA THR A 518 8.56 11.53 -8.51
C THR A 518 9.09 10.15 -8.86
N HIS A 519 10.34 10.07 -9.31
CA HIS A 519 11.08 8.82 -9.58
C HIS A 519 10.29 7.74 -10.37
N GLY A 520 9.53 8.16 -11.39
CA GLY A 520 8.85 7.25 -12.31
C GLY A 520 7.41 6.87 -11.91
N ALA A 521 6.91 7.38 -10.81
CA ALA A 521 5.47 7.40 -10.52
C ALA A 521 4.90 8.77 -10.85
N SER A 522 3.64 8.84 -11.26
CA SER A 522 2.94 10.10 -11.45
C SER A 522 1.62 10.07 -10.70
N VAL A 523 1.41 11.08 -9.87
CA VAL A 523 0.16 11.33 -9.15
C VAL A 523 -0.52 12.52 -9.79
N LYS A 524 -1.78 12.36 -10.20
CA LYS A 524 -2.57 13.47 -10.74
C LYS A 524 -3.51 14.01 -9.68
N HIS A 525 -3.54 15.32 -9.55
CA HIS A 525 -4.48 16.00 -8.68
C HIS A 525 -5.16 17.17 -9.39
N GLY A 526 -6.49 17.28 -9.25
CA GLY A 526 -7.28 18.33 -9.90
C GLY A 526 -7.19 19.65 -9.17
N TYR A 527 -7.19 20.75 -9.93
CA TYR A 527 -7.31 22.10 -9.38
C TYR A 527 -8.48 22.87 -10.04
N ASN A 528 -8.88 23.97 -9.39
CA ASN A 528 -9.90 24.89 -9.89
C ASN A 528 -9.33 26.32 -9.98
N ASP A 529 -9.72 27.08 -11.01
CA ASP A 529 -9.20 28.45 -11.22
C ASP A 529 -9.48 29.38 -10.02
N THR A 530 -10.56 29.15 -9.27
CA THR A 530 -10.89 29.93 -8.09
C THR A 530 -10.25 29.36 -6.83
N TRP A 531 -10.29 28.04 -6.66
CA TRP A 531 -10.05 27.35 -5.38
C TRP A 531 -8.73 26.56 -5.33
N GLY A 532 -7.89 26.65 -6.38
CA GLY A 532 -6.62 25.92 -6.46
C GLY A 532 -6.81 24.41 -6.26
N HIS A 533 -5.94 23.79 -5.49
CA HIS A 533 -6.00 22.37 -5.13
C HIS A 533 -7.02 22.04 -4.02
N GLY A 534 -7.67 23.05 -3.43
CA GLY A 534 -8.64 22.85 -2.35
C GLY A 534 -8.02 22.93 -0.97
N VAL A 535 -8.65 22.22 0.00
CA VAL A 535 -8.28 22.27 1.41
C VAL A 535 -7.14 21.26 1.69
N PRO A 536 -5.99 21.68 2.25
CA PRO A 536 -4.94 20.75 2.63
C PRO A 536 -5.45 19.73 3.65
N ASP A 537 -5.14 18.47 3.44
CA ASP A 537 -5.49 17.38 4.37
C ASP A 537 -4.21 16.78 4.95
N MET A 538 -3.91 17.13 6.20
CA MET A 538 -2.71 16.67 6.88
C MET A 538 -2.75 15.17 7.20
N TYR A 539 -3.93 14.57 7.35
CA TYR A 539 -4.05 13.11 7.50
C TYR A 539 -3.69 12.40 6.20
N ALA A 540 -4.23 12.85 5.08
CA ALA A 540 -3.91 12.31 3.77
C ALA A 540 -2.43 12.55 3.39
N ALA A 541 -1.88 13.73 3.69
CA ALA A 541 -0.47 14.04 3.45
C ALA A 541 0.50 13.14 4.23
N LEU A 542 0.13 12.71 5.44
CA LEU A 542 0.91 11.82 6.29
C LEU A 542 0.64 10.34 6.01
N SER A 543 -0.39 10.03 5.26
CA SER A 543 -0.74 8.68 4.82
C SER A 543 -0.04 8.32 3.51
N PRO A 544 0.07 7.03 3.14
CA PRO A 544 0.58 6.63 1.83
C PRO A 544 -0.27 7.18 0.69
N ILE A 545 0.36 7.93 -0.23
CA ILE A 545 -0.28 8.45 -1.44
C ILE A 545 -0.08 7.44 -2.56
N THR A 546 -1.18 6.96 -3.15
CA THR A 546 -1.17 5.79 -4.02
C THR A 546 -1.58 6.14 -5.46
N THR A 547 -1.10 5.35 -6.44
CA THR A 547 -1.61 5.36 -7.81
C THR A 547 -2.43 4.12 -8.07
N ASN A 548 -3.39 4.20 -9.01
CA ASN A 548 -4.41 3.17 -9.30
C ASN A 548 -3.90 1.75 -9.62
N SER A 549 -2.60 1.53 -9.80
CA SER A 549 -2.07 0.23 -10.21
C SER A 549 -1.05 -0.39 -9.25
N ASN A 550 -0.44 0.40 -8.36
CA ASN A 550 0.48 -0.09 -7.33
C ASN A 550 0.59 0.96 -6.21
N PRO A 551 -0.21 0.84 -5.19
CA PRO A 551 -0.34 1.90 -4.20
C PRO A 551 0.90 2.07 -3.32
N PHE A 552 1.62 0.99 -3.06
CA PHE A 552 2.66 0.96 -2.04
C PHE A 552 3.70 -0.10 -2.40
N SER A 553 4.98 0.23 -2.38
CA SER A 553 6.03 -0.69 -2.80
C SER A 553 7.26 -0.63 -1.92
N PHE A 554 8.00 -1.73 -1.82
CA PHE A 554 9.30 -1.75 -1.18
C PHE A 554 10.35 -2.45 -2.06
N GLY A 555 11.62 -2.16 -1.78
CA GLY A 555 12.73 -2.62 -2.60
C GLY A 555 13.07 -4.06 -2.32
N GLY A 556 13.07 -4.90 -3.35
CA GLY A 556 13.84 -6.12 -3.43
C GLY A 556 15.30 -5.82 -3.77
N GLY A 557 16.19 -6.80 -3.57
CA GLY A 557 17.63 -6.64 -3.78
C GLY A 557 17.95 -6.09 -5.16
N GLY A 558 18.51 -4.90 -5.21
CA GLY A 558 19.09 -4.37 -6.44
C GLY A 558 20.35 -5.15 -6.76
N GLY A 559 20.42 -5.69 -7.99
CA GLY A 559 21.59 -6.35 -8.53
C GLY A 559 22.81 -5.44 -8.52
N GLY A 560 23.58 -5.45 -7.47
CA GLY A 560 24.92 -4.91 -7.38
C GLY A 560 25.89 -6.08 -7.45
N GLY A 561 26.37 -6.36 -8.66
CA GLY A 561 27.48 -7.28 -8.85
C GLY A 561 28.69 -6.81 -8.07
N GLY A 562 29.19 -7.63 -7.17
CA GLY A 562 30.39 -7.41 -6.40
C GLY A 562 30.68 -8.62 -5.55
N GLY A 563 31.41 -9.59 -6.12
CA GLY A 563 31.87 -10.79 -5.43
C GLY A 563 32.77 -10.44 -4.26
N GLY A 564 32.71 -11.19 -3.22
CA GLY A 564 33.64 -11.18 -2.12
C GLY A 564 33.07 -11.89 -0.91
N GLY A 565 33.46 -13.17 -0.71
CA GLY A 565 33.15 -13.93 0.49
C GLY A 565 33.76 -13.25 1.72
N GLY A 566 32.97 -13.18 2.76
CA GLY A 566 33.40 -12.73 4.06
C GLY A 566 32.20 -12.63 4.99
N GLY A 567 32.07 -13.55 5.94
CA GLY A 567 31.03 -13.56 6.95
C GLY A 567 31.14 -12.35 7.86
N GLY A 568 30.39 -11.33 7.58
CA GLY A 568 30.16 -10.17 8.42
C GLY A 568 28.84 -9.56 8.04
N SER A 569 28.09 -9.02 8.99
CA SER A 569 26.89 -8.23 8.75
C SER A 569 27.27 -6.94 8.00
N GLY A 570 27.42 -7.06 6.66
CA GLY A 570 27.78 -5.96 5.79
C GLY A 570 26.59 -5.03 5.57
N GLY A 571 26.77 -3.74 5.85
CA GLY A 571 25.87 -2.69 5.37
C GLY A 571 26.41 -2.08 4.08
N GLY A 572 25.53 -1.61 3.23
CA GLY A 572 25.84 -0.92 2.00
C GLY A 572 24.74 0.06 1.64
N SER A 573 24.80 0.66 0.45
CA SER A 573 23.76 1.53 -0.06
C SER A 573 23.60 1.36 -1.56
N VAL A 574 22.38 1.62 -2.06
CA VAL A 574 22.05 1.57 -3.48
C VAL A 574 21.19 2.77 -3.85
N PRO A 575 21.33 3.34 -5.06
CA PRO A 575 20.44 4.39 -5.53
C PRO A 575 19.03 3.87 -5.72
N PHE A 576 18.02 4.68 -5.38
CA PHE A 576 16.61 4.35 -5.51
C PHE A 576 16.25 3.90 -6.93
N SER A 577 16.85 4.52 -7.94
CA SER A 577 16.66 4.17 -9.36
C SER A 577 17.15 2.77 -9.75
N LYS A 578 17.98 2.13 -8.92
CA LYS A 578 18.50 0.76 -9.15
C LYS A 578 17.68 -0.30 -8.43
N LEU A 579 16.71 0.11 -7.58
CA LEU A 579 15.88 -0.83 -6.87
C LEU A 579 14.79 -1.41 -7.78
N LYS A 580 14.61 -2.72 -7.67
CA LYS A 580 13.37 -3.37 -8.11
C LYS A 580 12.33 -3.21 -7.00
N LYS A 581 11.20 -2.63 -7.35
CA LYS A 581 10.09 -2.41 -6.43
C LYS A 581 9.06 -3.51 -6.59
N HIS A 582 8.59 -4.03 -5.48
CA HIS A 582 7.51 -5.01 -5.40
C HIS A 582 6.33 -4.37 -4.68
N ALA A 583 5.13 -4.56 -5.19
CA ALA A 583 3.94 -4.12 -4.47
C ALA A 583 3.84 -4.90 -3.14
N VAL A 584 3.58 -4.19 -2.08
CA VAL A 584 3.50 -4.76 -0.72
C VAL A 584 2.41 -5.82 -0.63
N SER A 585 1.25 -5.57 -1.25
CA SER A 585 0.11 -6.49 -1.29
C SER A 585 0.38 -7.81 -2.04
N LEU A 586 1.41 -7.84 -2.90
CA LEU A 586 1.80 -9.02 -3.68
C LEU A 586 3.02 -9.75 -3.09
N THR A 587 3.50 -9.33 -1.93
CA THR A 587 4.68 -9.90 -1.31
C THR A 587 4.29 -10.70 -0.09
N SER A 588 4.56 -12.00 -0.13
CA SER A 588 4.38 -12.87 1.01
C SER A 588 5.36 -14.04 0.99
N PHE A 589 5.61 -14.61 2.17
CA PHE A 589 6.34 -15.85 2.32
C PHE A 589 5.48 -16.81 3.15
N SER A 590 4.75 -17.69 2.47
CA SER A 590 3.99 -18.73 3.14
C SER A 590 4.88 -19.94 3.43
N THR A 591 5.14 -20.22 4.72
CA THR A 591 6.02 -21.30 5.12
C THR A 591 5.28 -22.63 5.24
N SER A 592 5.92 -23.69 4.75
CA SER A 592 5.49 -25.08 5.00
C SER A 592 5.79 -25.51 6.43
N SER A 593 5.24 -26.66 6.82
CA SER A 593 5.55 -27.28 8.11
C SER A 593 7.04 -27.59 8.32
N SER A 594 7.81 -27.76 7.24
CA SER A 594 9.26 -28.02 7.32
C SER A 594 10.04 -26.82 7.86
N LEU A 595 9.63 -25.60 7.51
CA LEU A 595 10.18 -24.32 7.99
C LEU A 595 9.47 -23.81 9.26
N GLY A 596 8.20 -24.19 9.47
CA GLY A 596 7.40 -23.79 10.64
C GLY A 596 7.47 -22.28 10.90
N ASP A 597 7.75 -21.91 12.13
CA ASP A 597 7.85 -20.53 12.62
C ASP A 597 9.24 -19.88 12.45
N ALA A 598 10.21 -20.59 11.90
CA ALA A 598 11.61 -20.15 11.87
C ALA A 598 11.81 -18.79 11.20
N LEU A 599 11.18 -18.60 10.04
CA LEU A 599 11.28 -17.35 9.27
C LEU A 599 10.58 -16.20 9.98
N TYR A 600 9.38 -16.42 10.50
CA TYR A 600 8.65 -15.42 11.27
C TYR A 600 9.45 -14.91 12.46
N LYS A 601 9.93 -15.85 13.31
CA LYS A 601 10.73 -15.51 14.49
C LYS A 601 12.07 -14.88 14.16
N GLY A 602 12.72 -15.36 13.12
CA GLY A 602 13.99 -14.79 12.66
C GLY A 602 13.87 -13.37 12.13
N LEU A 603 12.72 -13.03 11.55
CA LEU A 603 12.39 -11.70 11.03
C LEU A 603 11.62 -10.82 12.02
N GLU A 604 11.20 -11.38 13.16
CA GLU A 604 10.55 -10.62 14.22
C GLU A 604 11.42 -9.43 14.65
N ASN A 605 10.81 -8.26 14.82
CA ASN A 605 11.50 -7.01 15.12
C ASN A 605 12.52 -6.54 14.05
N LYS A 606 12.50 -7.09 12.84
CA LYS A 606 13.23 -6.55 11.69
C LYS A 606 12.30 -5.67 10.88
N THR A 607 12.82 -4.54 10.46
CA THR A 607 12.03 -3.52 9.74
C THR A 607 12.62 -3.25 8.36
N VAL A 608 11.72 -2.89 7.44
CA VAL A 608 12.03 -2.45 6.09
C VAL A 608 11.21 -1.19 5.80
N TYR A 609 11.64 -0.37 4.86
CA TYR A 609 10.86 0.78 4.41
C TYR A 609 10.15 0.48 3.09
N ALA A 610 8.85 0.73 3.08
CA ALA A 610 8.04 0.78 1.87
C ALA A 610 7.82 2.23 1.44
N TYR A 611 7.61 2.43 0.15
CA TYR A 611 7.52 3.75 -0.47
C TYR A 611 6.23 3.89 -1.24
N ASP A 612 5.55 5.02 -1.02
CA ASP A 612 4.38 5.40 -1.79
C ASP A 612 4.74 6.08 -3.13
N ALA A 613 3.75 6.55 -3.85
CA ALA A 613 3.93 7.15 -5.18
C ALA A 613 4.71 8.48 -5.16
N LEU A 614 4.74 9.17 -4.03
CA LEU A 614 5.50 10.41 -3.82
C LEU A 614 6.72 10.22 -2.90
N HIS A 615 7.28 9.01 -2.86
CA HIS A 615 8.49 8.64 -2.10
C HIS A 615 8.38 8.76 -0.58
N GLY A 616 7.17 8.89 -0.02
CA GLY A 616 6.98 8.74 1.41
C GLY A 616 7.49 7.37 1.86
N GLY A 617 8.44 7.34 2.78
CA GLY A 617 9.01 6.12 3.32
C GLY A 617 8.29 5.73 4.60
N PHE A 618 7.63 4.55 4.60
CA PHE A 618 6.88 4.02 5.72
C PHE A 618 7.57 2.78 6.26
N LYS A 619 7.77 2.75 7.57
CA LYS A 619 8.46 1.66 8.25
C LYS A 619 7.51 0.47 8.47
N LEU A 620 7.92 -0.72 8.06
CA LEU A 620 7.16 -1.96 8.16
C LEU A 620 7.94 -3.02 8.90
N ASN A 621 7.23 -3.91 9.61
CA ASN A 621 7.82 -5.12 10.16
C ASN A 621 7.83 -6.20 9.07
N ILE A 622 9.00 -6.74 8.75
CA ILE A 622 9.11 -7.74 7.68
C ILE A 622 8.47 -9.08 8.07
N SER A 623 8.32 -9.37 9.37
CA SER A 623 7.61 -10.55 9.85
C SER A 623 6.14 -10.58 9.47
N ASP A 624 5.51 -9.42 9.27
CA ASP A 624 4.08 -9.31 8.93
C ASP A 624 3.77 -9.89 7.53
N PHE A 625 4.82 -10.07 6.70
CA PHE A 625 4.74 -10.70 5.38
C PHE A 625 5.00 -12.21 5.42
N VAL A 626 5.30 -12.79 6.59
CA VAL A 626 5.57 -14.20 6.73
C VAL A 626 4.35 -14.90 7.31
N LYS A 627 3.71 -15.74 6.48
CA LYS A 627 2.57 -16.56 6.89
C LYS A 627 3.08 -17.92 7.34
N TYR A 628 2.82 -18.29 8.60
CA TYR A 628 3.05 -19.63 9.10
C TYR A 628 1.83 -20.10 9.88
N LYS A 629 1.65 -21.41 9.95
CA LYS A 629 0.53 -22.00 10.67
C LYS A 629 0.92 -22.27 12.12
N ASN A 630 0.23 -21.68 13.07
CA ASN A 630 0.36 -22.01 14.47
C ASN A 630 -0.43 -23.30 14.80
N LEU A 631 0.17 -24.24 15.52
CA LEU A 631 -0.43 -25.52 15.87
C LEU A 631 -1.67 -25.39 16.78
N GLU A 632 -1.81 -24.28 17.51
CA GLU A 632 -2.92 -24.07 18.42
C GLU A 632 -4.25 -23.71 17.73
N GLU A 633 -4.24 -23.29 16.48
CA GLU A 633 -5.43 -22.89 15.71
C GLU A 633 -6.02 -24.00 14.83
N GLN A 634 -5.50 -25.22 14.88
CA GLN A 634 -5.99 -26.31 14.04
C GLN A 634 -7.29 -26.91 14.56
N LYS A 635 -8.42 -26.38 14.16
CA LYS A 635 -9.65 -27.18 14.02
C LYS A 635 -9.46 -28.12 12.83
N ILE A 636 -9.34 -29.40 13.11
CA ILE A 636 -9.10 -30.42 12.07
C ILE A 636 -10.41 -30.66 11.33
N GLU A 637 -10.55 -30.10 10.15
CA GLU A 637 -11.50 -30.59 9.14
C GLU A 637 -10.78 -31.67 8.31
N ILE A 638 -10.92 -32.92 8.71
CA ILE A 638 -10.57 -34.06 7.85
C ILE A 638 -11.72 -34.20 6.85
N SER A 639 -11.45 -33.96 5.58
CA SER A 639 -12.46 -34.24 4.56
C SER A 639 -12.67 -35.74 4.47
N LEU A 640 -13.89 -36.18 4.70
CA LEU A 640 -14.30 -37.58 4.61
C LEU A 640 -13.97 -38.21 3.24
N GLU A 641 -13.85 -37.38 2.20
CA GLU A 641 -13.51 -37.79 0.85
C GLU A 641 -12.04 -38.25 0.69
N GLU A 642 -11.09 -37.58 1.34
CA GLU A 642 -9.68 -38.00 1.28
C GLU A 642 -9.45 -39.35 1.98
N GLU A 643 -10.16 -39.61 3.07
CA GLU A 643 -10.06 -40.91 3.75
C GLU A 643 -10.77 -42.05 2.98
N LEU A 644 -11.88 -41.78 2.33
CA LEU A 644 -12.57 -42.74 1.47
C LEU A 644 -11.74 -43.13 0.25
N ASN A 645 -11.01 -42.19 -0.35
CA ASN A 645 -10.11 -42.48 -1.45
C ASN A 645 -8.88 -43.29 -1.01
N TYR A 646 -8.36 -43.05 0.19
CA TYR A 646 -7.28 -43.87 0.76
C TYR A 646 -7.70 -45.36 0.94
N VAL A 647 -8.91 -45.59 1.44
CA VAL A 647 -9.47 -46.95 1.63
C VAL A 647 -9.77 -47.63 0.28
N ARG A 648 -10.20 -46.88 -0.74
CA ARG A 648 -10.42 -47.41 -2.11
C ARG A 648 -9.14 -47.82 -2.80
N ASN A 649 -8.08 -47.04 -2.70
CA ASN A 649 -6.79 -47.33 -3.37
C ASN A 649 -6.04 -48.53 -2.78
N PHE A 650 -6.42 -49.04 -1.60
CA PHE A 650 -5.77 -50.18 -0.97
C PHE A 650 -6.26 -51.53 -1.52
N GLU A 651 -7.45 -51.63 -2.13
CA GLU A 651 -8.03 -52.89 -2.54
C GLU A 651 -7.90 -53.22 -4.04
N ASP A 652 -7.69 -52.28 -4.92
CA ASP A 652 -7.72 -52.51 -6.37
C ASP A 652 -6.39 -52.94 -7.01
N LYS A 653 -5.44 -53.44 -6.24
CA LYS A 653 -4.22 -54.06 -6.81
C LYS A 653 -4.50 -55.49 -7.28
N LYS A 654 -5.34 -55.66 -8.29
CA LYS A 654 -5.30 -56.87 -9.12
C LYS A 654 -4.25 -56.66 -10.21
N ASN A 655 -3.15 -57.39 -10.08
CA ASN A 655 -2.14 -57.55 -11.10
C ASN A 655 -2.78 -58.04 -12.40
N LEU A 656 -2.80 -57.18 -13.41
CA LEU A 656 -3.09 -57.59 -14.80
C LEU A 656 -1.77 -58.00 -15.46
N ASP A 657 -1.66 -59.30 -15.77
CA ASP A 657 -0.58 -59.87 -16.52
C ASP A 657 -0.78 -59.53 -18.02
N ILE A 658 0.04 -58.70 -18.62
CA ILE A 658 -0.18 -58.29 -20.01
C ILE A 658 0.93 -58.78 -20.95
N GLY A 659 0.58 -59.79 -21.69
CA GLY A 659 1.19 -60.14 -22.96
C GLY A 659 0.56 -59.47 -24.17
N LYS A 660 -0.33 -58.50 -23.99
CA LYS A 660 -0.99 -57.68 -25.05
C LYS A 660 -1.35 -56.29 -24.53
N ILE A 661 -1.04 -55.28 -25.33
CA ILE A 661 -1.43 -53.87 -25.08
C ILE A 661 -2.95 -53.78 -25.16
N ASP A 662 -3.63 -53.60 -24.05
CA ASP A 662 -5.06 -53.29 -24.01
C ASP A 662 -5.25 -51.89 -23.44
N LEU A 663 -5.59 -50.97 -24.33
CA LEU A 663 -5.94 -49.57 -23.99
C LEU A 663 -7.38 -49.57 -23.48
N LYS A 664 -7.61 -49.73 -22.21
CA LYS A 664 -8.97 -49.53 -21.63
C LYS A 664 -8.92 -48.50 -20.51
N SER A 665 -9.72 -47.47 -20.74
CA SER A 665 -10.27 -46.42 -19.87
C SER A 665 -9.31 -45.63 -18.97
N PHE A 666 -9.35 -44.33 -19.17
CA PHE A 666 -8.68 -43.29 -18.39
C PHE A 666 -9.40 -43.03 -17.06
N ASP A 667 -9.14 -43.82 -16.05
CA ASP A 667 -9.50 -43.49 -14.68
C ASP A 667 -8.48 -44.13 -13.73
N GLY A 668 -7.34 -43.44 -13.53
CA GLY A 668 -6.32 -43.86 -12.54
C GLY A 668 -5.53 -45.12 -12.86
N GLU A 669 -5.39 -45.52 -14.12
CA GLU A 669 -4.70 -46.77 -14.49
C GLU A 669 -3.33 -46.51 -15.12
N PHE A 670 -2.43 -47.50 -14.93
CA PHE A 670 -1.04 -47.48 -15.38
C PHE A 670 -0.84 -48.42 -16.58
N ILE A 671 0.05 -48.04 -17.50
CA ILE A 671 0.52 -48.92 -18.59
C ILE A 671 1.78 -49.64 -18.07
N ASN A 672 1.68 -50.97 -17.91
CA ASN A 672 2.79 -51.79 -17.47
C ASN A 672 3.43 -52.53 -18.62
N PHE A 673 4.74 -52.40 -18.75
CA PHE A 673 5.58 -53.20 -19.62
C PHE A 673 6.45 -54.11 -18.73
N ARG A 674 5.85 -55.05 -18.00
CA ARG A 674 6.57 -55.92 -17.06
C ARG A 674 6.57 -57.36 -17.54
N ASP A 675 7.66 -58.01 -17.25
CA ASP A 675 7.80 -59.43 -17.49
C ASP A 675 7.09 -60.27 -16.41
N LYS A 676 7.12 -61.60 -16.60
CA LYS A 676 6.56 -62.58 -15.63
C LYS A 676 7.18 -62.51 -14.22
N TYR A 677 8.32 -61.84 -14.05
CA TYR A 677 8.99 -61.63 -12.77
C TYR A 677 8.68 -60.23 -12.19
N ASN A 678 7.72 -59.55 -12.77
CA ASN A 678 7.34 -58.17 -12.41
C ASN A 678 8.47 -57.15 -12.56
N GLN A 679 9.38 -57.40 -13.52
CA GLN A 679 10.47 -56.49 -13.89
C GLN A 679 10.08 -55.69 -15.15
N GLY A 680 10.46 -54.42 -15.21
CA GLY A 680 10.22 -53.59 -16.37
C GLY A 680 9.69 -52.20 -16.07
N LEU A 681 9.39 -51.49 -17.16
CA LEU A 681 8.91 -50.09 -17.15
C LEU A 681 7.38 -50.02 -16.93
N SER A 682 6.94 -49.11 -16.16
CA SER A 682 5.54 -48.70 -16.09
C SER A 682 5.38 -47.17 -16.23
N VAL A 683 4.35 -46.76 -16.94
CA VAL A 683 3.90 -45.38 -16.97
C VAL A 683 2.66 -45.27 -16.05
N THR A 684 2.65 -44.30 -15.15
CA THR A 684 1.60 -44.13 -14.15
C THR A 684 0.98 -42.75 -14.27
N LEU A 685 -0.35 -42.66 -14.04
CA LEU A 685 -1.06 -41.45 -13.87
C LEU A 685 -1.57 -41.38 -12.43
N ASP A 686 -1.35 -40.26 -11.79
CA ASP A 686 -1.79 -40.00 -10.41
C ASP A 686 -1.40 -41.10 -9.40
N GLN A 687 -0.22 -41.69 -9.58
CA GLN A 687 0.32 -42.75 -8.71
C GLN A 687 1.66 -42.34 -8.05
N PRO A 688 1.96 -42.81 -6.84
CA PRO A 688 3.21 -42.52 -6.17
C PRO A 688 4.44 -43.04 -6.95
N ASN A 689 5.57 -42.37 -6.73
CA ASN A 689 6.88 -42.86 -7.17
C ASN A 689 7.18 -44.19 -6.51
N ILE A 690 7.46 -45.24 -7.33
CA ILE A 690 7.67 -46.61 -6.84
C ILE A 690 8.89 -46.70 -5.89
N ALA A 691 9.92 -45.90 -6.11
CA ALA A 691 11.08 -45.84 -5.25
C ALA A 691 10.80 -45.27 -3.85
N LEU A 692 9.68 -44.56 -3.69
CA LEU A 692 9.26 -43.94 -2.43
C LEU A 692 8.11 -44.69 -1.74
N GLN A 693 7.65 -45.83 -2.27
CA GLN A 693 6.51 -46.59 -1.75
C GLN A 693 6.62 -46.98 -0.27
N ASN A 694 7.85 -47.21 0.22
CA ASN A 694 8.10 -47.59 1.60
C ASN A 694 8.01 -46.44 2.59
N PHE A 695 7.93 -45.18 2.10
CA PHE A 695 7.85 -43.95 2.89
C PHE A 695 6.46 -43.29 2.81
N ASN A 696 5.56 -43.82 1.97
CA ASN A 696 4.24 -43.26 1.78
C ASN A 696 3.28 -43.81 2.86
N HIS A 697 3.40 -43.30 4.08
CA HIS A 697 2.52 -43.58 5.20
C HIS A 697 1.76 -42.33 5.59
N ASN A 698 0.44 -42.35 5.40
CA ASN A 698 -0.47 -41.24 5.68
C ASN A 698 -0.80 -41.06 7.18
N ASN A 699 0.22 -41.14 8.04
CA ASN A 699 0.06 -41.12 9.49
C ASN A 699 0.39 -39.75 10.14
N SER A 700 0.75 -38.78 9.33
CA SER A 700 0.98 -37.39 9.77
C SER A 700 0.04 -36.45 9.05
N PHE A 701 -0.35 -35.36 9.72
CA PHE A 701 -1.12 -34.27 9.11
C PHE A 701 -0.29 -33.46 8.09
N TYR A 702 1.02 -33.61 8.11
CA TYR A 702 1.91 -32.82 7.30
C TYR A 702 2.55 -33.65 6.20
N LYS A 703 2.53 -33.08 4.99
CA LYS A 703 3.13 -33.71 3.80
C LYS A 703 4.65 -33.63 3.89
N ASN A 704 5.32 -34.77 3.66
CA ASN A 704 6.75 -34.76 3.48
C ASN A 704 7.06 -34.20 2.08
N PRO A 705 7.86 -33.13 1.92
CA PRO A 705 8.13 -32.51 0.63
C PRO A 705 8.74 -33.48 -0.39
N PHE A 706 9.50 -34.49 0.07
CA PHE A 706 10.15 -35.46 -0.82
C PHE A 706 9.22 -36.57 -1.29
N ILE A 707 8.04 -36.70 -0.69
CA ILE A 707 7.04 -37.71 -1.03
C ILE A 707 5.83 -36.99 -1.60
N SER A 708 5.76 -36.88 -2.94
CA SER A 708 4.66 -36.19 -3.60
C SER A 708 3.38 -37.04 -3.56
N GLU A 709 2.27 -36.43 -3.14
CA GLU A 709 0.92 -36.92 -3.42
C GLU A 709 0.49 -36.42 -4.81
N ASN A 710 0.10 -37.24 -5.62
CA ASN A 710 0.18 -37.56 -6.98
C ASN A 710 -1.02 -37.08 -7.81
N LYS A 711 -0.91 -35.91 -8.39
CA LYS A 711 -1.65 -35.60 -9.62
C LYS A 711 -0.62 -35.31 -10.70
N GLY A 712 -0.33 -36.29 -11.53
CA GLY A 712 0.67 -36.13 -12.57
C GLY A 712 1.09 -37.45 -13.24
N VAL A 713 2.09 -37.33 -14.09
CA VAL A 713 2.63 -38.44 -14.85
C VAL A 713 3.90 -39.00 -14.18
N GLY A 714 3.96 -40.33 -14.01
CA GLY A 714 5.11 -41.02 -13.48
C GLY A 714 5.66 -42.05 -14.43
N PHE A 715 6.98 -42.28 -14.34
CA PHE A 715 7.70 -43.34 -15.00
C PHE A 715 8.41 -44.15 -13.94
N ASN A 716 8.08 -45.45 -13.85
CA ASN A 716 8.62 -46.34 -12.85
C ASN A 716 9.30 -47.53 -13.53
N ASN A 717 10.47 -47.91 -13.05
CA ASN A 717 11.18 -49.09 -13.51
C ASN A 717 11.58 -49.95 -12.32
N LYS A 718 11.40 -51.27 -12.47
CA LYS A 718 11.84 -52.26 -11.50
C LYS A 718 12.67 -53.34 -12.20
N PHE A 719 13.83 -53.67 -11.66
CA PHE A 719 14.68 -54.76 -12.11
C PHE A 719 15.40 -55.41 -10.92
N ASN A 720 15.83 -56.67 -11.09
CA ASN A 720 16.58 -57.39 -10.08
C ASN A 720 18.06 -57.38 -10.46
N PHE A 721 18.92 -57.04 -9.50
CA PHE A 721 20.35 -57.02 -9.66
C PHE A 721 21.00 -57.72 -8.46
N LEU A 722 21.70 -58.80 -8.70
CA LEU A 722 22.37 -59.62 -7.68
C LEU A 722 21.41 -60.06 -6.55
N GLY A 723 20.20 -60.43 -6.88
CA GLY A 723 19.18 -60.87 -5.92
C GLY A 723 18.46 -59.73 -5.18
N ASN A 724 18.76 -58.47 -5.43
CA ASN A 724 18.12 -57.32 -4.81
C ASN A 724 17.26 -56.60 -5.83
N ASP A 725 16.11 -56.09 -5.40
CA ASP A 725 15.23 -55.28 -6.25
C ASP A 725 15.69 -53.84 -6.29
N ILE A 726 15.93 -53.34 -7.48
CA ILE A 726 16.21 -51.91 -7.73
C ILE A 726 14.95 -51.26 -8.33
N LEU A 727 14.51 -50.21 -7.69
CA LEU A 727 13.35 -49.42 -8.10
C LEU A 727 13.82 -48.02 -8.50
N ILE A 728 13.43 -47.55 -9.70
CA ILE A 728 13.71 -46.21 -10.17
C ILE A 728 12.37 -45.61 -10.54
N GLY A 729 12.07 -44.44 -10.00
CA GLY A 729 10.85 -43.71 -10.28
C GLY A 729 11.11 -42.22 -10.59
N TYR A 730 10.44 -41.74 -11.62
CA TYR A 730 10.35 -40.33 -11.94
C TYR A 730 8.87 -39.90 -11.90
N ASN A 731 8.57 -38.83 -11.22
CA ASN A 731 7.23 -38.20 -11.21
C ASN A 731 7.35 -36.73 -11.55
N ASN A 732 6.48 -36.31 -12.46
CA ASN A 732 6.15 -34.88 -12.64
C ASN A 732 4.72 -34.71 -12.15
N SER A 733 4.57 -34.02 -11.05
CA SER A 733 3.29 -33.88 -10.33
C SER A 733 2.98 -32.43 -10.01
N ARG A 734 1.73 -32.16 -9.72
CA ARG A 734 1.27 -30.88 -9.18
C ARG A 734 0.75 -31.11 -7.77
N VAL A 735 1.30 -30.39 -6.82
CA VAL A 735 1.00 -30.53 -5.40
C VAL A 735 0.43 -29.24 -4.85
N ASN A 736 -0.61 -29.32 -4.05
CA ASN A 736 -1.02 -28.17 -3.22
C ASN A 736 -0.31 -28.29 -1.85
N PRO A 737 0.74 -27.48 -1.62
CA PRO A 737 1.53 -27.61 -0.40
C PRO A 737 0.87 -26.98 0.83
N LEU A 738 -0.10 -26.07 0.60
CA LEU A 738 -0.66 -25.18 1.60
C LEU A 738 -2.19 -25.27 1.63
N THR A 739 -2.74 -26.49 1.51
CA THR A 739 -4.19 -26.73 1.44
C THR A 739 -5.03 -26.02 2.50
N ASN A 740 -4.42 -25.69 3.62
CA ASN A 740 -5.05 -25.03 4.75
C ASN A 740 -4.83 -23.51 4.79
N ILE A 741 -3.93 -22.98 3.95
CA ILE A 741 -3.63 -21.53 3.85
C ILE A 741 -4.17 -20.99 2.52
N ASN A 742 -4.00 -21.73 1.43
CA ASN A 742 -4.52 -21.38 0.12
C ASN A 742 -4.91 -22.65 -0.65
N LYS A 743 -6.20 -22.86 -0.86
CA LYS A 743 -6.76 -24.07 -1.51
C LYS A 743 -6.42 -24.15 -3.00
N ASP A 744 -6.16 -23.03 -3.64
CA ASP A 744 -5.94 -22.93 -5.08
C ASP A 744 -4.45 -22.96 -5.48
N LEU A 745 -3.56 -22.97 -4.50
CA LEU A 745 -2.13 -23.01 -4.76
C LEU A 745 -1.69 -24.38 -5.22
N VAL A 746 -1.39 -24.50 -6.51
CA VAL A 746 -0.87 -25.73 -7.11
C VAL A 746 0.53 -25.47 -7.68
N VAL A 747 1.53 -26.18 -7.18
CA VAL A 747 2.93 -26.03 -7.59
C VAL A 747 3.43 -27.25 -8.33
N PRO A 748 4.20 -27.08 -9.41
CA PRO A 748 4.85 -28.17 -10.11
C PRO A 748 6.01 -28.74 -9.27
N LEU A 749 6.09 -30.05 -9.24
CA LEU A 749 7.09 -30.79 -8.49
C LEU A 749 7.60 -31.99 -9.31
N GLU A 750 8.90 -32.02 -9.55
CA GLU A 750 9.57 -33.13 -10.20
C GLU A 750 10.38 -33.93 -9.17
N THR A 751 10.20 -35.24 -9.17
CA THR A 751 10.94 -36.12 -8.27
C THR A 751 11.52 -37.32 -9.03
N LEU A 752 12.85 -37.46 -8.99
CA LEU A 752 13.54 -38.65 -9.44
C LEU A 752 14.10 -39.37 -8.23
N ALA A 753 13.74 -40.63 -8.06
CA ALA A 753 14.24 -41.44 -6.94
C ALA A 753 14.68 -42.86 -7.38
N MET A 754 15.65 -43.38 -6.68
CA MET A 754 16.11 -44.76 -6.80
C MET A 754 16.13 -45.42 -5.40
N SER A 755 15.56 -46.60 -5.31
CA SER A 755 15.57 -47.42 -4.09
C SER A 755 16.18 -48.79 -4.38
N ILE A 756 17.04 -49.26 -3.49
CA ILE A 756 17.61 -50.61 -3.48
C ILE A 756 16.98 -51.36 -2.32
N ASN A 757 16.18 -52.38 -2.62
CA ASN A 757 15.60 -53.26 -1.64
C ASN A 757 16.51 -54.48 -1.47
N LEU A 758 17.19 -54.54 -0.36
CA LEU A 758 18.10 -55.63 -0.02
C LEU A 758 17.32 -56.86 0.47
N ASN A 759 17.57 -58.00 -0.14
CA ASN A 759 17.01 -59.27 0.31
C ASN A 759 17.80 -59.77 1.53
N HIS A 760 17.16 -59.82 2.71
CA HIS A 760 17.82 -60.21 3.95
C HIS A 760 16.90 -61.09 4.80
N ASN A 761 17.43 -62.25 5.25
CA ASN A 761 16.66 -63.27 5.95
C ASN A 761 16.00 -62.83 7.27
N ASN A 762 16.48 -61.78 7.91
CA ASN A 762 16.00 -61.31 9.20
C ASN A 762 15.00 -60.18 9.11
N PHE A 763 14.77 -59.60 7.93
CA PHE A 763 13.89 -58.47 7.72
C PHE A 763 12.96 -58.70 6.53
N ASP A 764 11.70 -58.24 6.62
CA ASP A 764 10.76 -58.32 5.51
C ASP A 764 11.06 -57.25 4.43
N SER A 765 11.62 -56.12 4.88
CA SER A 765 12.09 -55.05 3.98
C SER A 765 13.29 -54.35 4.61
N LEU A 766 14.32 -54.17 3.83
CA LEU A 766 15.50 -53.36 4.12
C LEU A 766 15.80 -52.57 2.87
N SER A 767 15.59 -51.25 2.89
CA SER A 767 15.84 -50.44 1.68
C SER A 767 16.60 -49.16 1.97
N PHE A 768 17.42 -48.79 1.01
CA PHE A 768 18.09 -47.51 0.91
C PHE A 768 17.56 -46.77 -0.32
N THR A 769 17.18 -45.51 -0.15
CA THR A 769 16.63 -44.70 -1.21
C THR A 769 17.42 -43.42 -1.33
N THR A 770 17.65 -42.96 -2.55
CA THR A 770 18.21 -41.65 -2.85
C THR A 770 17.39 -41.02 -3.95
N GLY A 771 17.28 -39.67 -3.94
CA GLY A 771 16.54 -38.98 -4.96
C GLY A 771 16.87 -37.51 -5.05
N LEU A 772 16.37 -36.93 -6.11
CA LEU A 772 16.43 -35.53 -6.45
C LEU A 772 14.99 -35.01 -6.59
N MET A 773 14.68 -33.91 -5.94
CA MET A 773 13.45 -33.19 -6.08
C MET A 773 13.76 -31.79 -6.66
N LYS A 774 12.97 -31.34 -7.64
CA LYS A 774 13.00 -30.00 -8.18
C LYS A 774 11.64 -29.34 -7.98
N GLU A 775 11.65 -28.14 -7.46
CA GLU A 775 10.46 -27.32 -7.19
C GLU A 775 10.54 -26.04 -8.01
N GLU A 776 9.47 -25.66 -8.70
CA GLU A 776 9.32 -24.36 -9.32
C GLU A 776 8.60 -23.41 -8.35
N ASP A 777 9.07 -22.17 -8.25
CA ASP A 777 8.50 -21.10 -7.41
C ASP A 777 8.27 -21.46 -5.93
N THR A 778 8.77 -22.58 -5.45
CA THR A 778 8.66 -23.02 -4.06
C THR A 778 9.98 -23.51 -3.51
N PHE A 779 10.04 -23.61 -2.18
CA PHE A 779 11.20 -24.11 -1.47
C PHE A 779 10.73 -24.95 -0.27
N LEU A 780 11.04 -26.25 -0.26
CA LEU A 780 10.51 -27.22 0.71
C LEU A 780 8.98 -27.08 0.88
N LEU A 781 8.26 -26.94 -0.24
CA LEU A 781 6.84 -26.66 -0.32
C LEU A 781 6.40 -25.33 0.30
N SER A 782 7.30 -24.43 0.65
CA SER A 782 6.98 -23.06 1.04
C SER A 782 6.88 -22.17 -0.19
N LYS A 783 5.99 -21.18 -0.17
CA LYS A 783 5.74 -20.28 -1.30
C LYS A 783 6.29 -18.88 -1.00
N PRO A 784 7.46 -18.52 -1.51
CA PRO A 784 7.95 -17.14 -1.51
C PRO A 784 7.39 -16.38 -2.72
N GLU A 785 6.86 -15.18 -2.51
CA GLU A 785 6.26 -14.34 -3.54
C GLU A 785 6.84 -12.93 -3.53
N GLY A 786 6.68 -12.20 -4.64
CA GLY A 786 7.11 -10.82 -4.78
C GLY A 786 8.58 -10.61 -4.42
N ALA A 787 8.85 -9.80 -3.41
CA ALA A 787 10.20 -9.48 -2.95
C ALA A 787 10.93 -10.66 -2.28
N PHE A 788 10.27 -11.77 -2.00
CA PHE A 788 10.89 -12.99 -1.49
C PHE A 788 11.17 -14.03 -2.58
N LYS A 789 10.79 -13.75 -3.82
CA LYS A 789 10.81 -14.73 -4.93
C LYS A 789 12.17 -15.39 -5.09
N MET A 790 12.17 -16.72 -5.25
CA MET A 790 13.33 -17.51 -5.58
C MET A 790 13.52 -17.55 -7.10
N ASN A 791 14.67 -18.09 -7.55
CA ASN A 791 14.98 -18.17 -8.97
C ASN A 791 13.98 -19.09 -9.72
N ASP A 792 13.53 -18.66 -10.88
CA ASP A 792 12.57 -19.36 -11.74
C ASP A 792 13.14 -20.73 -12.25
N ASP A 793 14.45 -20.92 -12.25
CA ASP A 793 15.10 -22.20 -12.61
C ASP A 793 14.81 -23.34 -11.63
N GLY A 794 14.08 -23.04 -10.55
CA GLY A 794 13.64 -23.97 -9.53
C GLY A 794 14.69 -24.23 -8.44
N ASN A 795 14.18 -24.78 -7.34
CA ASN A 795 14.97 -25.17 -6.19
C ASN A 795 15.22 -26.69 -6.22
N THR A 796 16.39 -27.14 -5.83
CA THR A 796 16.76 -28.54 -5.86
C THR A 796 17.01 -29.08 -4.46
N SER A 797 16.53 -30.30 -4.22
CA SER A 797 16.75 -31.02 -2.98
C SER A 797 17.22 -32.45 -3.27
N ASN A 798 18.38 -32.82 -2.75
CA ASN A 798 18.82 -34.21 -2.71
C ASN A 798 18.32 -34.84 -1.42
N PHE A 799 17.76 -36.02 -1.49
CA PHE A 799 17.28 -36.71 -0.29
C PHE A 799 17.76 -38.15 -0.23
N TYR A 800 17.86 -38.64 1.00
CA TYR A 800 18.33 -40.00 1.32
C TYR A 800 17.35 -40.61 2.30
N GLY A 801 16.85 -41.81 2.02
CA GLY A 801 15.89 -42.53 2.82
C GLY A 801 16.40 -43.89 3.25
N PHE A 802 16.01 -44.30 4.44
CA PHE A 802 16.26 -45.63 4.96
C PHE A 802 14.93 -46.20 5.49
N ASN A 803 14.61 -47.43 5.06
CA ASN A 803 13.45 -48.19 5.55
C ASN A 803 13.89 -49.55 6.08
N LEU A 804 13.35 -49.91 7.23
CA LEU A 804 13.49 -51.20 7.83
C LEU A 804 12.14 -51.71 8.27
N SER A 805 11.75 -52.95 7.90
CA SER A 805 10.55 -53.56 8.43
C SER A 805 10.74 -55.04 8.77
N LYS A 806 10.03 -55.48 9.81
CA LYS A 806 10.08 -56.87 10.30
C LYS A 806 8.73 -57.31 10.80
N LYS A 807 8.31 -58.50 10.39
CA LYS A 807 7.17 -59.20 11.04
C LYS A 807 7.60 -59.65 12.42
N ILE A 808 6.88 -59.21 13.43
CA ILE A 808 7.11 -59.61 14.84
C ILE A 808 6.33 -60.87 15.13
N ASN A 809 5.15 -61.04 14.51
CA ASN A 809 4.33 -62.23 14.58
C ASN A 809 3.45 -62.36 13.34
N ASN A 810 2.58 -63.37 13.26
CA ASN A 810 1.73 -63.58 12.07
C ASN A 810 0.77 -62.43 11.75
N SER A 811 0.44 -61.59 12.74
CA SER A 811 -0.46 -60.46 12.58
C SER A 811 0.21 -59.09 12.69
N GLY A 812 1.42 -59.02 13.23
CA GLY A 812 2.08 -57.71 13.56
C GLY A 812 3.37 -57.49 12.76
N LYS A 813 3.48 -56.29 12.20
CA LYS A 813 4.65 -55.81 11.47
C LYS A 813 5.14 -54.49 12.07
N LEU A 814 6.39 -54.40 12.43
CA LEU A 814 7.06 -53.17 12.84
C LEU A 814 7.86 -52.60 11.68
N SER A 815 7.75 -51.31 11.44
CA SER A 815 8.56 -50.62 10.45
C SER A 815 9.14 -49.32 11.02
N PHE A 816 10.33 -48.98 10.53
CA PHE A 816 11.05 -47.76 10.81
C PHE A 816 11.43 -47.11 9.49
N ASN A 817 11.10 -45.84 9.32
CA ASN A 817 11.42 -45.03 8.17
C ASN A 817 12.14 -43.79 8.63
N THR A 818 13.15 -43.34 7.91
CA THR A 818 13.78 -42.06 8.10
C THR A 818 14.22 -41.49 6.76
N MET A 819 14.15 -40.15 6.66
CA MET A 819 14.57 -39.43 5.46
C MET A 819 15.33 -38.17 5.85
N ILE A 820 16.41 -37.89 5.14
CA ILE A 820 17.25 -36.70 5.30
C ILE A 820 17.29 -36.01 3.94
N GLY A 821 17.00 -34.71 3.92
CA GLY A 821 17.10 -33.86 2.75
C GLY A 821 18.22 -32.84 2.86
N ASN A 822 18.86 -32.55 1.74
CA ASN A 822 19.81 -31.46 1.57
C ASN A 822 19.31 -30.59 0.42
N SER A 823 18.78 -29.46 0.77
CA SER A 823 18.13 -28.51 -0.17
C SER A 823 19.02 -27.32 -0.45
N LYS A 824 19.10 -26.94 -1.70
CA LYS A 824 19.76 -25.74 -2.16
C LYS A 824 18.77 -24.90 -2.94
N THR A 825 18.68 -23.62 -2.58
CA THR A 825 17.86 -22.63 -3.27
C THR A 825 18.75 -21.49 -3.76
N ASN A 826 18.39 -20.93 -4.90
CA ASN A 826 19.04 -19.76 -5.46
C ASN A 826 18.05 -18.60 -5.41
N PRO A 827 18.39 -17.50 -4.74
CA PRO A 827 17.53 -16.31 -4.74
C PRO A 827 17.42 -15.71 -6.14
N ASN A 828 16.27 -15.13 -6.45
CA ASN A 828 16.12 -14.28 -7.64
C ASN A 828 16.93 -12.99 -7.45
N ALA A 829 17.49 -12.45 -8.55
CA ALA A 829 18.30 -11.22 -8.50
C ALA A 829 17.55 -10.02 -7.93
N ASP A 830 16.23 -10.02 -8.05
CA ASP A 830 15.37 -8.93 -7.57
C ASP A 830 14.80 -9.20 -6.16
N SER A 831 15.15 -10.34 -5.54
CA SER A 831 14.66 -10.75 -4.23
C SER A 831 15.35 -10.01 -3.08
N MET A 832 14.64 -9.86 -1.97
CA MET A 832 15.24 -9.47 -0.68
C MET A 832 16.13 -10.57 -0.10
N VAL A 833 15.92 -11.81 -0.51
CA VAL A 833 16.81 -12.93 -0.16
C VAL A 833 18.02 -12.84 -1.05
N VAL A 834 19.20 -12.63 -0.47
CA VAL A 834 20.44 -12.43 -1.23
C VAL A 834 21.41 -13.61 -1.15
N ASP A 835 21.22 -14.49 -0.17
CA ASP A 835 22.04 -15.68 -0.01
C ASP A 835 21.31 -16.76 0.78
N THR A 836 21.61 -18.02 0.49
CA THR A 836 21.13 -19.18 1.23
C THR A 836 22.24 -20.20 1.42
N SER A 837 22.37 -20.77 2.61
CA SER A 837 23.24 -21.91 2.85
C SER A 837 22.59 -23.22 2.35
N ASN A 838 23.34 -24.33 2.38
CA ASN A 838 22.71 -25.64 2.31
C ASN A 838 21.78 -25.84 3.50
N ILE A 839 20.58 -26.36 3.23
CA ILE A 839 19.52 -26.55 4.22
C ILE A 839 19.29 -28.02 4.41
N ILE A 840 19.52 -28.51 5.63
CA ILE A 840 19.35 -29.91 5.99
C ILE A 840 18.03 -30.09 6.69
N SER A 841 17.23 -31.04 6.22
CA SER A 841 15.97 -31.41 6.86
C SER A 841 15.92 -32.91 7.15
N SER A 842 15.11 -33.31 8.12
CA SER A 842 14.94 -34.70 8.50
C SER A 842 13.51 -35.04 8.88
N SER A 843 13.14 -36.29 8.67
CA SER A 843 11.89 -36.89 9.14
C SER A 843 12.13 -38.34 9.58
N PHE A 844 11.31 -38.82 10.51
CA PHE A 844 11.27 -40.25 10.84
C PHE A 844 9.88 -40.71 11.22
N GLU A 845 9.64 -42.04 11.09
CA GLU A 845 8.42 -42.72 11.50
C GLU A 845 8.71 -44.11 12.00
N ILE A 846 8.11 -44.46 13.13
CA ILE A 846 8.02 -45.83 13.65
C ILE A 846 6.56 -46.22 13.56
N ASN A 847 6.28 -47.33 12.88
CA ASN A 847 4.91 -47.76 12.63
C ASN A 847 4.77 -49.24 13.01
N TYR A 848 3.74 -49.51 13.84
CA TYR A 848 3.34 -50.87 14.21
C TYR A 848 1.96 -51.16 13.65
N ASN A 849 1.92 -52.10 12.71
CA ASN A 849 0.71 -52.51 12.01
C ASN A 849 0.28 -53.87 12.45
N LEU A 850 -0.95 -54.01 12.91
CA LEU A 850 -1.57 -55.28 13.32
C LEU A 850 -2.74 -55.61 12.40
N ASN A 851 -2.70 -56.74 11.75
CA ASN A 851 -3.74 -57.20 10.85
C ASN A 851 -4.49 -58.40 11.45
N ASN A 852 -5.81 -58.48 11.19
CA ASN A 852 -6.68 -59.58 11.58
C ASN A 852 -6.78 -59.85 13.10
N ILE A 853 -6.86 -58.77 13.90
CA ILE A 853 -7.02 -58.88 15.35
C ILE A 853 -8.40 -59.53 15.67
N PHE A 854 -9.49 -59.07 15.01
CA PHE A 854 -10.84 -59.57 15.14
C PHE A 854 -11.44 -60.10 13.81
N LYS A 855 -10.63 -60.50 12.84
CA LYS A 855 -10.96 -60.90 11.45
C LYS A 855 -11.30 -59.68 10.54
N LYS A 856 -10.58 -59.61 9.43
CA LYS A 856 -10.71 -58.56 8.40
C LYS A 856 -10.58 -57.15 8.95
N ASP A 857 -9.72 -56.94 9.91
CA ASP A 857 -9.42 -55.68 10.50
C ASP A 857 -7.92 -55.34 10.50
N GLN A 858 -7.64 -54.07 10.70
CA GLN A 858 -6.28 -53.53 10.76
C GLN A 858 -6.21 -52.44 11.83
N LEU A 859 -5.24 -52.55 12.73
CA LEU A 859 -4.85 -51.49 13.67
C LEU A 859 -3.46 -51.00 13.31
N ASN A 860 -3.32 -49.73 13.16
CA ASN A 860 -2.04 -49.09 12.90
C ASN A 860 -1.75 -48.07 14.01
N ILE A 861 -0.57 -48.16 14.61
CA ILE A 861 -0.07 -47.22 15.61
C ILE A 861 1.26 -46.69 15.09
N SER A 862 1.36 -45.37 14.91
CA SER A 862 2.60 -44.74 14.47
C SER A 862 3.06 -43.65 15.43
N PHE A 863 4.37 -43.50 15.52
CA PHE A 863 5.06 -42.42 16.15
C PHE A 863 5.97 -41.79 15.10
N SER A 864 5.78 -40.48 14.80
CA SER A 864 6.49 -39.82 13.72
C SER A 864 6.94 -38.42 14.08
N GLN A 865 7.99 -37.97 13.39
CA GLN A 865 8.38 -36.57 13.28
C GLN A 865 8.19 -36.18 11.80
N PRO A 866 7.33 -35.23 11.48
CA PRO A 866 7.24 -34.65 10.13
C PRO A 866 8.58 -34.08 9.66
N ASN A 867 8.72 -33.88 8.35
CA ASN A 867 9.93 -33.24 7.84
C ASN A 867 10.13 -31.86 8.46
N ARG A 868 11.33 -31.63 8.99
CA ARG A 868 11.73 -30.42 9.71
C ARG A 868 13.11 -29.98 9.26
N VAL A 869 13.33 -28.70 9.10
CA VAL A 869 14.68 -28.16 8.90
C VAL A 869 15.47 -28.27 10.20
N GLU A 870 16.63 -28.92 10.12
CA GLU A 870 17.56 -29.16 11.24
C GLU A 870 18.71 -28.16 11.26
N SER A 871 19.07 -27.61 10.08
CA SER A 871 20.08 -26.56 9.94
C SER A 871 19.97 -25.89 8.59
N GLY A 872 20.31 -24.63 8.55
CA GLY A 872 20.35 -23.82 7.36
C GLY A 872 20.09 -22.35 7.67
N ASN A 873 20.53 -21.48 6.78
CA ASN A 873 20.35 -20.04 6.94
C ASN A 873 19.90 -19.41 5.63
N MET A 874 19.16 -18.32 5.76
CA MET A 874 18.75 -17.45 4.67
C MET A 874 19.12 -16.01 5.01
N THR A 875 19.74 -15.29 4.09
CA THR A 875 20.18 -13.91 4.32
C THR A 875 19.26 -12.95 3.61
N PHE A 876 18.65 -12.07 4.37
CA PHE A 876 17.73 -11.04 3.90
C PHE A 876 18.42 -9.68 3.87
N ARG A 877 18.33 -8.98 2.74
CA ARG A 877 18.76 -7.61 2.57
C ARG A 877 17.59 -6.68 2.82
N LEU A 878 17.61 -5.96 3.96
CA LEU A 878 16.55 -5.04 4.34
C LEU A 878 16.99 -3.60 4.08
N MET A 879 16.19 -2.88 3.28
CA MET A 879 16.43 -1.50 2.91
C MET A 879 15.98 -0.55 4.01
N GLY A 880 16.83 0.45 4.31
CA GLY A 880 16.53 1.56 5.20
C GLY A 880 15.82 2.71 4.48
N LEU A 881 15.62 3.82 5.19
CA LEU A 881 15.04 5.04 4.64
C LEU A 881 16.03 5.69 3.65
N ALA A 882 15.51 6.08 2.48
CA ALA A 882 16.29 6.81 1.47
C ALA A 882 16.75 8.18 2.01
N ASP A 883 17.96 8.61 1.66
CA ASP A 883 18.40 9.98 1.91
C ASP A 883 17.82 10.98 0.89
N LYS A 884 18.11 12.27 1.05
CA LYS A 884 17.65 13.34 0.14
C LYS A 884 18.14 13.18 -1.32
N ASN A 885 19.19 12.39 -1.55
CA ASN A 885 19.70 12.05 -2.87
C ASN A 885 19.10 10.76 -3.44
N GLY A 886 18.13 10.15 -2.75
CA GLY A 886 17.52 8.88 -3.12
C GLY A 886 18.45 7.68 -2.94
N ILE A 887 19.42 7.75 -2.02
CA ILE A 887 20.31 6.64 -1.69
C ILE A 887 19.72 5.88 -0.50
N LEU A 888 19.50 4.58 -0.68
CA LEU A 888 18.95 3.70 0.35
C LEU A 888 20.08 2.91 1.02
N PRO A 889 20.28 3.07 2.31
CA PRO A 889 21.14 2.16 3.06
C PRO A 889 20.49 0.78 3.16
N TYR A 890 21.28 -0.28 3.20
CA TYR A 890 20.77 -1.61 3.49
C TYR A 890 21.59 -2.34 4.53
N LYS A 891 20.96 -3.32 5.16
CA LYS A 891 21.61 -4.24 6.10
C LYS A 891 21.22 -5.67 5.79
N ASP A 892 22.23 -6.54 5.76
CA ASP A 892 22.03 -7.96 5.55
C ASP A 892 21.79 -8.65 6.91
N HIS A 893 20.71 -9.42 7.00
CA HIS A 893 20.30 -10.17 8.17
C HIS A 893 20.29 -11.67 7.87
N LYS A 894 21.15 -12.39 8.53
CA LYS A 894 21.24 -13.85 8.43
C LYS A 894 20.22 -14.47 9.40
N ILE A 895 19.27 -15.23 8.88
CA ILE A 895 18.18 -15.87 9.61
C ILE A 895 18.41 -17.36 9.65
N ASP A 896 18.36 -17.96 10.84
CA ASP A 896 18.37 -19.41 11.02
C ASP A 896 16.99 -19.97 10.64
N LEU A 897 16.96 -20.97 9.80
CA LEU A 897 15.75 -21.61 9.30
C LEU A 897 15.27 -22.78 10.17
N THR A 898 15.90 -23.00 11.32
CA THR A 898 15.51 -24.06 12.25
C THR A 898 14.26 -23.65 13.03
N PRO A 899 13.12 -24.33 12.92
CA PRO A 899 11.91 -24.04 13.70
C PRO A 899 12.16 -24.11 15.21
N SER A 900 11.46 -23.30 15.99
CA SER A 900 11.64 -23.23 17.45
C SER A 900 11.19 -24.49 18.17
N GLY A 901 10.23 -25.24 17.61
CA GLY A 901 9.67 -26.46 18.16
C GLY A 901 10.08 -27.72 17.41
N ARG A 902 9.83 -28.88 18.00
CA ARG A 902 9.97 -30.19 17.35
C ARG A 902 8.66 -30.95 17.51
N GLN A 903 7.88 -30.98 16.44
CA GLN A 903 6.63 -31.71 16.40
C GLN A 903 6.88 -33.22 16.46
N LYS A 904 6.05 -33.92 17.23
CA LYS A 904 6.03 -35.40 17.31
C LYS A 904 4.58 -35.85 17.32
N ASP A 905 4.21 -36.67 16.36
CA ASP A 905 2.84 -37.14 16.18
C ASP A 905 2.71 -38.58 16.64
N ILE A 906 1.65 -38.90 17.36
CA ILE A 906 1.19 -40.25 17.62
C ILE A 906 -0.13 -40.44 16.90
N ALA A 907 -0.18 -41.31 15.90
CA ALA A 907 -1.39 -41.62 15.18
C ALA A 907 -1.87 -43.03 15.50
N ILE A 908 -3.17 -43.18 15.72
CA ILE A 908 -3.82 -44.45 15.90
C ILE A 908 -4.95 -44.56 14.89
N SER A 909 -4.94 -45.57 14.05
CA SER A 909 -6.02 -45.85 13.11
C SER A 909 -6.46 -47.32 13.19
N TYR A 910 -7.76 -47.52 13.17
CA TYR A 910 -8.38 -48.82 13.16
C TYR A 910 -9.43 -48.89 12.05
N TYR A 911 -9.35 -49.93 11.23
CA TYR A 911 -10.28 -50.18 10.13
C TYR A 911 -10.76 -51.64 10.20
N ARG A 912 -12.07 -51.83 9.92
CA ARG A 912 -12.67 -53.15 9.85
C ARG A 912 -13.58 -53.29 8.63
N ASN A 913 -13.37 -54.35 7.87
CA ASN A 913 -14.21 -54.75 6.74
C ASN A 913 -15.32 -55.65 7.22
N HIS A 914 -16.59 -55.21 7.17
CA HIS A 914 -17.77 -55.99 7.51
C HIS A 914 -18.28 -56.77 6.30
N SER A 915 -18.24 -56.16 5.12
CA SER A 915 -18.54 -56.77 3.83
C SER A 915 -17.72 -56.05 2.73
N ASP A 916 -17.81 -56.55 1.50
CA ASP A 916 -17.12 -55.91 0.36
C ASP A 916 -17.57 -54.46 0.11
N ASN A 917 -18.78 -54.06 0.57
CA ASN A 917 -19.35 -52.77 0.41
C ASN A 917 -19.50 -51.97 1.71
N PHE A 918 -19.07 -52.49 2.86
CA PHE A 918 -19.25 -51.81 4.14
C PHE A 918 -18.00 -51.97 5.01
N LYS A 919 -17.37 -50.83 5.27
CA LYS A 919 -16.16 -50.71 6.10
C LYS A 919 -16.44 -49.68 7.19
N THR A 920 -15.87 -49.87 8.35
CA THR A 920 -15.85 -48.90 9.46
C THR A 920 -14.43 -48.66 9.91
N GLY A 921 -14.15 -47.45 10.30
CA GLY A 921 -12.82 -47.13 10.83
C GLY A 921 -12.82 -45.82 11.61
N PHE A 922 -11.80 -45.63 12.38
CA PHE A 922 -11.47 -44.35 13.01
C PHE A 922 -9.98 -44.09 12.90
N LYS A 923 -9.62 -42.85 12.89
CA LYS A 923 -8.22 -42.39 12.96
C LYS A 923 -8.16 -41.19 13.90
N THR A 924 -7.17 -41.18 14.77
CA THR A 924 -6.86 -40.04 15.62
C THR A 924 -5.37 -39.78 15.61
N ILE A 925 -4.97 -38.52 15.66
CA ILE A 925 -3.57 -38.12 15.70
C ILE A 925 -3.43 -37.12 16.87
N PHE A 926 -2.47 -37.37 17.71
CA PHE A 926 -2.03 -36.52 18.81
C PHE A 926 -0.70 -35.89 18.42
N THR A 927 -0.67 -34.60 18.39
CA THR A 927 0.53 -33.81 18.03
C THR A 927 1.19 -33.23 19.27
#